data_f8e8aa3824265f289174aca777a26797
#
_entry.id   f8e8aa3824265f289174aca777a26797
#
_cell.length_a   1.000
_cell.length_b   1.000
_cell.length_c   1.000
_cell.angle_alpha   90.00
_cell.angle_beta   90.00
_cell.angle_gamma   90.00
#
_symmetry.space_group_name_H-M   'P 1'
#
loop_
_entity.id
_entity.type
_entity.pdbx_description
1 polymer ?
#
loop_
_entity_poly.entity_id
_entity_poly.type
_entity_poly.pdbx_seq_one_letter_code
_entity_poly.pdbx_strand_id
1 'polypeptide(L)'
;MVGTKSSSRVKFTSIVVLSLAISLWSGCGGGMNVGASGSTANGMKITPASSTVRAGDSMQFSATVTANTNQAVTWSVNGVAAGNATVGTIDAKGMYHAPSSVPAPNSVKVQAVSVADQSLSASSSVTLENPQPVPQTVSPTFLPVGKFSVTVGGTNFVPGAKVLFGGTALATTVVSRTQLTATGTTTVAQKGTVKITVENPDPGKIASTASLNVQVGAAGQVTVLVIPATAQIHAGDTFSFRTAVDGAGGMTAVKWAINGIAGGNATLGTITAGGVYTAPATIPTPNTLTVTATSLADTTASSTGTVTLSNPLPVVTAVLPTSIPVGDFTLVVTGQKFASGAVVSFGGTFLPTKFVSSSELTATGTATSAQTGTVEVTVINPDPGSTTSNQFALQVGTPANALSATAAARLLEQSTWGVSPQSLSHVQAVGMQAFLNEQFAMAPSTYPAPGTNDDMSFVQKRFFTNALNGQDQLRQRVAWGLSQIMVASAVKINNPSAFVLWQNMFQKDAFGNFSTLLTDVTLSPVMGRYLDMVNNDKPDPTTGQTPNENYAREVMQLFSIGLEQLNPDGTQQLDGSGNTIPTYTQDTIEGFAHTFTGWTYPTKPGATARFRNPEYYGGPMIPFDSHHDTGAKLLLNGVTLPAGGTTQGDLTAALQNIFNHPNVGPFISKQLIERLVTSNPSPEYVGRVAAVFADNGSGVRGDLKAVVSAILLDTEARRGDDPAQAQPSDGHLKEPVLFITNLLRAMNGMSDGNGLSDRASDMKQPPFFSPTVFNFYHPDHVIQGSTLFGPEFEIFNTSTAISRINFVNDLVYNQVSGTTTVNLGGYVPLAAAPDQLINAVAAVMLHGQVSTDMRSTVVSALSGITDNTRRTKAAFYLMGSSSQFQVEH
;
A
#
# COMPACT_ATOMS: atom_id res chain seq x y z
N MET A 1 45.16 -6.94 -45.60
CA MET A 1 45.22 -5.58 -46.16
C MET A 1 44.35 -4.68 -45.29
N VAL A 2 45.00 -3.71 -44.70
CA VAL A 2 44.50 -2.75 -43.72
C VAL A 2 43.61 -1.73 -44.43
N GLY A 3 42.43 -1.48 -43.89
CA GLY A 3 41.55 -0.40 -44.33
C GLY A 3 40.98 0.33 -43.12
N THR A 4 41.66 1.37 -42.68
CA THR A 4 41.29 2.32 -41.66
C THR A 4 40.08 3.13 -42.09
N LYS A 5 38.99 3.13 -41.29
CA LYS A 5 37.95 4.14 -41.38
C LYS A 5 38.09 5.14 -40.21
N SER A 6 38.42 6.36 -40.61
CA SER A 6 38.44 7.56 -39.81
C SER A 6 37.02 7.87 -39.25
N SER A 7 36.91 8.00 -37.94
CA SER A 7 35.69 8.52 -37.27
C SER A 7 35.88 10.03 -37.08
N SER A 8 35.17 10.83 -37.82
CA SER A 8 35.02 12.27 -37.56
C SER A 8 34.10 12.47 -36.38
N ARG A 9 34.67 12.80 -35.21
CA ARG A 9 33.93 13.30 -34.06
C ARG A 9 33.49 14.73 -34.32
N VAL A 10 32.18 14.92 -34.53
CA VAL A 10 31.57 16.23 -34.41
C VAL A 10 31.32 16.50 -32.92
N LYS A 11 32.03 17.46 -32.38
CA LYS A 11 31.79 17.98 -31.02
C LYS A 11 30.53 18.84 -31.07
N PHE A 12 29.43 18.34 -30.55
CA PHE A 12 28.33 19.18 -30.16
C PHE A 12 28.52 19.67 -28.71
N THR A 13 28.66 20.98 -28.61
CA THR A 13 28.67 21.68 -27.32
C THR A 13 27.22 21.77 -26.85
N SER A 14 26.84 20.86 -25.99
CA SER A 14 25.50 20.91 -25.35
C SER A 14 25.52 21.98 -24.26
N ILE A 15 24.84 23.08 -24.50
CA ILE A 15 24.47 24.02 -23.43
C ILE A 15 23.30 23.37 -22.66
N VAL A 16 23.61 22.79 -21.51
CA VAL A 16 22.60 22.32 -20.55
C VAL A 16 22.13 23.53 -19.75
N VAL A 17 20.98 24.07 -20.10
CA VAL A 17 20.25 24.98 -19.22
C VAL A 17 19.42 24.11 -18.29
N LEU A 18 20.00 23.81 -17.13
CA LEU A 18 19.32 23.13 -16.04
C LEU A 18 18.51 24.18 -15.26
N SER A 19 17.30 24.49 -15.71
CA SER A 19 16.33 25.24 -14.89
C SER A 19 15.61 24.25 -13.97
N LEU A 20 16.17 24.06 -12.77
CA LEU A 20 15.53 23.36 -11.69
C LEU A 20 14.42 24.24 -11.10
N ALA A 21 13.20 24.12 -11.61
CA ALA A 21 12.03 24.70 -10.95
C ALA A 21 11.62 23.82 -9.79
N ILE A 22 12.15 24.12 -8.60
CA ILE A 22 11.64 23.55 -7.35
C ILE A 22 10.36 24.32 -7.01
N SER A 23 9.21 23.73 -7.30
CA SER A 23 7.95 24.21 -6.75
C SER A 23 7.89 23.84 -5.27
N LEU A 24 7.96 24.84 -4.42
CA LEU A 24 7.71 24.76 -2.99
C LEU A 24 6.28 24.24 -2.73
N TRP A 25 6.17 23.05 -2.21
CA TRP A 25 4.94 22.56 -1.62
C TRP A 25 4.84 23.07 -0.18
N SER A 26 3.88 23.95 0.05
CA SER A 26 3.45 24.33 1.39
C SER A 26 2.53 23.23 1.93
N GLY A 27 3.09 22.33 2.74
CA GLY A 27 2.32 21.41 3.56
C GLY A 27 1.67 22.17 4.72
N CYS A 28 0.35 22.20 4.76
CA CYS A 28 -0.44 22.75 5.86
C CYS A 28 -0.48 21.74 7.00
N GLY A 29 0.16 22.03 8.11
CA GLY A 29 0.09 21.25 9.35
C GLY A 29 0.11 22.17 10.56
N GLY A 30 -0.97 22.18 11.33
CA GLY A 30 -1.07 22.55 12.74
C GLY A 30 -0.68 23.98 13.12
N GLY A 31 -1.68 24.82 13.37
CA GLY A 31 -1.46 26.19 13.81
C GLY A 31 -0.65 26.32 15.09
N MET A 32 0.48 26.99 15.00
CA MET A 32 1.08 27.69 16.11
C MET A 32 1.10 29.16 15.79
N ASN A 33 0.64 29.96 16.75
CA ASN A 33 0.73 31.41 16.71
C ASN A 33 2.20 31.85 16.57
N VAL A 34 2.59 32.18 15.35
CA VAL A 34 3.91 32.77 15.10
C VAL A 34 3.75 34.27 15.12
N GLY A 35 4.17 34.87 16.19
CA GLY A 35 4.37 36.29 16.21
C GLY A 35 5.38 36.71 15.15
N ALA A 36 4.88 37.24 14.04
CA ALA A 36 5.69 37.65 12.92
C ALA A 36 6.43 38.96 13.20
N SER A 37 7.60 38.87 13.83
CA SER A 37 8.60 39.92 13.71
C SER A 37 9.97 39.28 13.61
N GLY A 38 10.58 39.39 12.41
CA GLY A 38 11.94 38.95 12.20
C GLY A 38 12.93 39.95 12.87
N SER A 39 14.01 39.43 13.47
CA SER A 39 15.13 40.26 13.95
C SER A 39 15.89 40.84 12.75
N THR A 40 15.98 42.14 12.63
CA THR A 40 16.75 42.81 11.57
C THR A 40 18.00 43.45 12.21
N ALA A 41 19.19 43.08 11.73
CA ALA A 41 20.44 43.73 12.08
C ALA A 41 21.22 44.06 10.80
N ASN A 42 21.55 45.33 10.64
CA ASN A 42 22.47 45.84 9.58
C ASN A 42 22.26 45.22 8.17
N GLY A 43 21.05 45.28 7.64
CA GLY A 43 20.79 44.84 6.27
C GLY A 43 20.62 43.31 6.05
N MET A 44 20.37 42.57 7.12
CA MET A 44 20.03 41.16 7.08
C MET A 44 18.89 40.85 8.06
N LYS A 45 18.00 39.93 7.66
CA LYS A 45 16.86 39.49 8.47
C LYS A 45 16.83 37.97 8.56
N ILE A 46 16.57 37.44 9.76
CA ILE A 46 16.27 36.05 10.00
C ILE A 46 14.83 35.90 10.48
N THR A 47 14.14 34.86 10.01
CA THR A 47 12.75 34.54 10.39
C THR A 47 12.63 33.07 10.72
N PRO A 48 11.97 32.70 11.84
CA PRO A 48 11.47 33.58 12.91
C PRO A 48 12.57 34.22 13.74
N ALA A 49 12.29 35.37 14.42
CA ALA A 49 13.24 36.06 15.27
C ALA A 49 13.46 35.32 16.61
N SER A 50 12.49 34.55 17.03
CA SER A 50 12.57 33.62 18.16
C SER A 50 11.62 32.45 17.93
N SER A 51 11.92 31.31 18.54
CA SER A 51 11.09 30.11 18.46
C SER A 51 11.27 29.23 19.68
N THR A 52 10.31 28.36 19.93
CA THR A 52 10.40 27.27 20.90
C THR A 52 10.33 25.94 20.16
N VAL A 53 11.28 25.05 20.44
CA VAL A 53 11.39 23.75 19.75
C VAL A 53 11.60 22.64 20.79
N ARG A 54 10.95 21.52 20.66
CA ARG A 54 11.19 20.38 21.54
C ARG A 54 12.43 19.60 21.13
N ALA A 55 13.10 19.01 22.09
CA ALA A 55 14.26 18.15 21.82
C ALA A 55 13.88 17.00 20.86
N GLY A 56 14.63 16.89 19.79
CA GLY A 56 14.40 15.94 18.69
C GLY A 56 13.54 16.47 17.53
N ASP A 57 12.85 17.60 17.69
CA ASP A 57 12.04 18.22 16.63
C ASP A 57 12.90 19.10 15.71
N SER A 58 12.30 19.55 14.61
CA SER A 58 12.95 20.39 13.61
C SER A 58 12.20 21.70 13.40
N MET A 59 12.93 22.77 13.03
CA MET A 59 12.38 24.09 12.76
C MET A 59 13.07 24.72 11.56
N GLN A 60 12.28 25.26 10.64
CA GLN A 60 12.80 25.96 9.46
C GLN A 60 13.09 27.42 9.79
N PHE A 61 14.31 27.87 9.52
CA PHE A 61 14.71 29.27 9.49
C PHE A 61 14.94 29.73 8.06
N SER A 62 14.62 30.99 7.81
CA SER A 62 14.97 31.65 6.57
C SER A 62 15.76 32.94 6.86
N ALA A 63 16.74 33.21 6.02
CA ALA A 63 17.50 34.46 6.10
C ALA A 63 17.34 35.23 4.80
N THR A 64 17.18 36.54 4.88
CA THR A 64 17.12 37.45 3.74
C THR A 64 18.17 38.52 3.88
N VAL A 65 19.01 38.69 2.87
CA VAL A 65 20.03 39.73 2.82
C VAL A 65 19.43 40.90 2.06
N THR A 66 19.13 42.01 2.75
CA THR A 66 18.54 43.21 2.14
C THR A 66 19.58 44.20 1.62
N ALA A 67 20.81 44.08 2.08
CA ALA A 67 21.93 44.95 1.68
C ALA A 67 22.70 44.46 0.46
N ASN A 68 22.40 43.24 -0.09
CA ASN A 68 23.11 42.65 -1.21
C ASN A 68 22.15 41.76 -2.05
N THR A 69 22.41 41.67 -3.34
CA THR A 69 21.64 40.79 -4.25
C THR A 69 21.98 39.32 -4.08
N ASN A 70 23.16 39.00 -3.55
CA ASN A 70 23.54 37.62 -3.22
C ASN A 70 22.88 37.22 -1.89
N GLN A 71 21.92 36.29 -1.97
CA GLN A 71 21.17 35.77 -0.85
C GLN A 71 21.83 34.57 -0.13
N ALA A 72 23.01 34.15 -0.56
CA ALA A 72 23.68 33.00 0.05
C ALA A 72 24.15 33.30 1.47
N VAL A 73 23.86 32.42 2.38
CA VAL A 73 24.23 32.54 3.80
C VAL A 73 24.90 31.27 4.31
N THR A 74 25.73 31.41 5.32
CA THR A 74 26.24 30.31 6.14
C THR A 74 25.53 30.30 7.48
N TRP A 75 25.17 29.12 7.94
CA TRP A 75 24.44 28.92 9.18
C TRP A 75 25.34 28.41 10.30
N SER A 76 25.07 28.86 11.51
CA SER A 76 25.72 28.37 12.73
C SER A 76 24.73 28.30 13.90
N VAL A 77 25.02 27.44 14.88
CA VAL A 77 24.26 27.32 16.12
C VAL A 77 25.23 27.54 17.28
N ASN A 78 24.97 28.57 18.12
CA ASN A 78 25.87 29.02 19.19
C ASN A 78 27.31 29.28 18.70
N GLY A 79 27.46 29.77 17.47
CA GLY A 79 28.77 30.05 16.84
C GLY A 79 29.46 28.81 16.24
N VAL A 80 28.91 27.63 16.38
CA VAL A 80 29.41 26.39 15.72
C VAL A 80 28.85 26.32 14.31
N ALA A 81 29.69 26.28 13.29
CA ALA A 81 29.27 26.12 11.90
C ALA A 81 28.46 24.83 11.71
N ALA A 82 27.27 24.91 11.10
CA ALA A 82 26.29 23.86 10.98
C ALA A 82 25.79 23.25 12.32
N GLY A 83 26.25 23.75 13.48
CA GLY A 83 25.90 23.21 14.80
C GLY A 83 26.60 21.91 15.16
N ASN A 84 26.10 21.22 16.20
CA ASN A 84 26.58 19.90 16.64
C ASN A 84 25.50 19.15 17.44
N ALA A 85 25.81 17.94 17.89
CA ALA A 85 24.87 17.10 18.64
C ALA A 85 24.40 17.70 19.99
N THR A 86 25.14 18.65 20.57
CA THR A 86 24.82 19.27 21.88
C THR A 86 23.84 20.43 21.73
N VAL A 87 24.02 21.27 20.73
CA VAL A 87 23.23 22.49 20.52
C VAL A 87 22.22 22.35 19.37
N GLY A 88 22.18 21.20 18.71
CA GLY A 88 21.44 20.95 17.49
C GLY A 88 22.25 21.27 16.25
N THR A 89 21.77 20.81 15.11
CA THR A 89 22.40 21.03 13.81
C THR A 89 21.50 21.87 12.91
N ILE A 90 22.11 22.62 11.98
CA ILE A 90 21.36 23.38 10.97
C ILE A 90 21.97 23.12 9.60
N ASP A 91 21.14 22.81 8.63
CA ASP A 91 21.59 22.55 7.27
C ASP A 91 21.77 23.84 6.45
N ALA A 92 22.32 23.71 5.24
CA ALA A 92 22.54 24.85 4.35
C ALA A 92 21.25 25.55 3.90
N LYS A 93 20.09 24.89 4.04
CA LYS A 93 18.76 25.45 3.72
C LYS A 93 18.10 26.12 4.93
N GLY A 94 18.76 26.10 6.11
CA GLY A 94 18.25 26.69 7.33
C GLY A 94 17.30 25.81 8.13
N MET A 95 17.25 24.50 7.87
CA MET A 95 16.50 23.54 8.69
C MET A 95 17.32 23.23 9.94
N TYR A 96 16.85 23.70 11.09
CA TYR A 96 17.43 23.39 12.39
C TYR A 96 16.81 22.11 12.95
N HIS A 97 17.65 21.19 13.39
CA HIS A 97 17.29 19.98 14.10
C HIS A 97 17.74 20.10 15.55
N ALA A 98 16.79 20.12 16.47
CA ALA A 98 17.08 20.22 17.90
C ALA A 98 17.85 18.99 18.41
N PRO A 99 18.73 19.14 19.39
CA PRO A 99 19.44 18.02 19.98
C PRO A 99 18.48 17.05 20.67
N SER A 100 18.86 15.80 20.79
CA SER A 100 18.04 14.77 21.44
C SER A 100 17.83 14.98 22.94
N SER A 101 18.52 15.94 23.56
CA SER A 101 18.39 16.35 24.97
C SER A 101 18.56 17.85 25.05
N VAL A 102 17.80 18.47 25.96
CA VAL A 102 17.86 19.91 26.19
C VAL A 102 19.18 20.26 26.87
N PRO A 103 20.02 21.17 26.30
CA PRO A 103 21.26 21.62 26.93
C PRO A 103 20.97 22.58 28.06
N ALA A 104 21.99 22.86 28.89
CA ALA A 104 21.96 23.95 29.85
C ALA A 104 22.99 25.03 29.44
N PRO A 105 22.53 26.24 29.17
CA PRO A 105 21.15 26.76 29.21
C PRO A 105 20.30 26.20 28.05
N ASN A 106 18.97 26.17 28.25
CA ASN A 106 18.02 25.66 27.25
C ASN A 106 17.73 26.63 26.09
N SER A 107 18.53 27.62 25.90
CA SER A 107 18.45 28.58 24.82
C SER A 107 19.68 28.47 23.93
N VAL A 108 19.45 28.34 22.62
CA VAL A 108 20.50 28.33 21.60
C VAL A 108 20.28 29.50 20.63
N LYS A 109 21.36 30.00 20.06
CA LYS A 109 21.36 31.08 19.08
C LYS A 109 21.60 30.50 17.69
N VAL A 110 20.61 30.54 16.82
CA VAL A 110 20.78 30.28 15.39
C VAL A 110 21.21 31.58 14.72
N GLN A 111 22.26 31.53 13.93
CA GLN A 111 22.81 32.70 13.24
C GLN A 111 23.06 32.40 11.78
N ALA A 112 22.66 33.33 10.93
CA ALA A 112 22.99 33.34 9.52
C ALA A 112 23.99 34.49 9.26
N VAL A 113 25.01 34.21 8.46
CA VAL A 113 26.04 35.19 8.04
C VAL A 113 26.07 35.22 6.53
N SER A 114 26.04 36.40 5.92
CA SER A 114 26.10 36.53 4.47
C SER A 114 27.43 36.02 3.91
N VAL A 115 27.37 35.26 2.84
CA VAL A 115 28.57 34.79 2.12
C VAL A 115 29.26 35.92 1.37
N ALA A 116 28.48 36.89 0.88
CA ALA A 116 29.01 38.03 0.11
C ALA A 116 29.66 39.13 1.00
N ASP A 117 29.18 39.26 2.24
CA ASP A 117 29.69 40.20 3.21
C ASP A 117 29.56 39.62 4.62
N GLN A 118 30.65 39.13 5.15
CA GLN A 118 30.71 38.45 6.45
C GLN A 118 30.44 39.41 7.65
N SER A 119 30.42 40.71 7.44
CA SER A 119 30.00 41.68 8.47
C SER A 119 28.49 41.68 8.67
N LEU A 120 27.72 41.19 7.69
CA LEU A 120 26.27 41.09 7.73
C LEU A 120 25.83 39.75 8.35
N SER A 121 25.18 39.83 9.49
CA SER A 121 24.62 38.66 10.16
C SER A 121 23.32 38.99 10.87
N ALA A 122 22.45 37.99 10.96
CA ALA A 122 21.23 38.06 11.78
C ALA A 122 21.11 36.79 12.62
N SER A 123 20.44 36.88 13.75
CA SER A 123 20.31 35.76 14.66
C SER A 123 18.90 35.61 15.21
N SER A 124 18.52 34.37 15.52
CA SER A 124 17.30 33.99 16.19
C SER A 124 17.60 33.23 17.46
N SER A 125 16.81 33.49 18.50
CA SER A 125 16.87 32.73 19.75
C SER A 125 15.91 31.54 19.70
N VAL A 126 16.41 30.35 19.97
CA VAL A 126 15.60 29.13 20.05
C VAL A 126 15.58 28.66 21.49
N THR A 127 14.40 28.60 22.10
CA THR A 127 14.22 28.00 23.42
C THR A 127 13.93 26.50 23.21
N LEU A 128 14.72 25.66 23.86
CA LEU A 128 14.57 24.20 23.79
C LEU A 128 13.79 23.69 24.99
N GLU A 129 12.82 22.82 24.71
CA GLU A 129 11.96 22.19 25.70
C GLU A 129 12.10 20.68 25.68
N ASN A 130 11.76 20.03 26.78
CA ASN A 130 11.72 18.58 26.84
C ASN A 130 10.71 17.99 25.84
N PRO A 131 11.01 16.83 25.23
CA PRO A 131 10.10 16.15 24.31
C PRO A 131 8.85 15.67 25.05
N GLN A 132 7.75 15.48 24.31
CA GLN A 132 6.53 14.89 24.86
C GLN A 132 6.79 13.41 25.18
N PRO A 133 6.52 12.93 26.40
CA PRO A 133 6.67 11.52 26.73
C PRO A 133 5.57 10.67 26.09
N VAL A 134 5.93 9.47 25.62
CA VAL A 134 5.00 8.52 25.00
C VAL A 134 5.08 7.19 25.77
N PRO A 135 4.23 6.97 26.77
CA PRO A 135 4.13 5.67 27.43
C PRO A 135 3.44 4.66 26.51
N GLN A 136 3.99 3.44 26.43
CA GLN A 136 3.53 2.37 25.55
C GLN A 136 3.15 1.11 26.33
N THR A 137 3.87 0.79 27.41
CA THR A 137 3.63 -0.41 28.20
C THR A 137 3.66 -0.11 29.69
N VAL A 138 2.90 -0.87 30.47
CA VAL A 138 2.96 -0.85 31.94
C VAL A 138 2.93 -2.28 32.48
N SER A 139 3.76 -2.58 33.47
CA SER A 139 3.80 -3.88 34.13
C SER A 139 4.04 -3.69 35.63
N PRO A 140 3.30 -4.43 36.49
CA PRO A 140 2.13 -5.24 36.17
C PRO A 140 0.90 -4.37 35.81
N THR A 141 -0.02 -4.94 35.05
CA THR A 141 -1.30 -4.29 34.67
C THR A 141 -2.36 -4.40 35.77
N PHE A 142 -2.09 -5.23 36.80
CA PHE A 142 -2.92 -5.39 37.98
C PHE A 142 -2.13 -4.98 39.22
N LEU A 143 -2.77 -4.20 40.10
CA LEU A 143 -2.17 -3.72 41.34
C LEU A 143 -3.03 -4.16 42.55
N PRO A 144 -2.42 -4.71 43.59
CA PRO A 144 -3.13 -5.01 44.84
C PRO A 144 -3.56 -3.70 45.54
N VAL A 145 -4.55 -3.76 46.40
CA VAL A 145 -4.79 -2.69 47.37
C VAL A 145 -3.64 -2.71 48.40
N GLY A 146 -2.94 -1.61 48.53
CA GLY A 146 -1.73 -1.46 49.32
C GLY A 146 -0.54 -0.95 48.49
N LYS A 147 0.65 -1.23 48.97
CA LYS A 147 1.92 -0.84 48.30
C LYS A 147 2.09 -1.55 46.96
N PHE A 148 2.51 -0.82 45.92
CA PHE A 148 2.79 -1.37 44.61
C PHE A 148 4.02 -0.76 43.97
N SER A 149 4.53 -1.41 42.95
CA SER A 149 5.55 -0.92 42.03
C SER A 149 5.11 -1.20 40.62
N VAL A 150 5.32 -0.27 39.70
CA VAL A 150 5.07 -0.42 38.26
C VAL A 150 6.30 -0.02 37.46
N THR A 151 6.49 -0.71 36.34
CA THR A 151 7.45 -0.38 35.30
C THR A 151 6.67 0.15 34.11
N VAL A 152 7.00 1.35 33.63
CA VAL A 152 6.40 1.96 32.44
C VAL A 152 7.45 2.00 31.34
N GLY A 153 7.17 1.33 30.23
CA GLY A 153 7.96 1.38 29.01
C GLY A 153 7.38 2.39 28.02
N GLY A 154 8.25 2.98 27.18
CA GLY A 154 7.83 3.98 26.20
C GLY A 154 9.02 4.70 25.57
N THR A 155 8.81 5.95 25.14
CA THR A 155 9.85 6.79 24.53
C THR A 155 9.82 8.21 25.09
N ASN A 156 10.90 8.96 24.85
CA ASN A 156 11.03 10.37 25.23
C ASN A 156 11.01 10.66 26.75
N PHE A 157 11.33 9.71 27.59
CA PHE A 157 11.48 9.95 29.01
C PHE A 157 12.79 10.72 29.27
N VAL A 158 12.72 11.74 30.11
CA VAL A 158 13.92 12.53 30.47
C VAL A 158 14.19 12.44 31.99
N PRO A 159 15.40 12.76 32.45
CA PRO A 159 15.68 12.83 33.88
C PRO A 159 14.67 13.73 34.60
N GLY A 160 14.10 13.22 35.70
CA GLY A 160 13.06 13.93 36.44
C GLY A 160 11.62 13.65 35.96
N ALA A 161 11.42 12.83 34.94
CA ALA A 161 10.09 12.40 34.51
C ALA A 161 9.33 11.70 35.65
N LYS A 162 8.01 11.95 35.71
CA LYS A 162 7.14 11.38 36.73
C LYS A 162 6.03 10.54 36.12
N VAL A 163 5.78 9.41 36.71
CA VAL A 163 4.58 8.60 36.44
C VAL A 163 3.44 9.16 37.27
N LEU A 164 2.30 9.43 36.64
CA LEU A 164 1.07 9.87 37.31
C LEU A 164 0.08 8.71 37.33
N PHE A 165 -0.42 8.38 38.50
CA PHE A 165 -1.43 7.37 38.75
C PHE A 165 -2.77 8.06 39.08
N GLY A 166 -3.75 7.95 38.16
CA GLY A 166 -4.98 8.71 38.30
C GLY A 166 -4.77 10.23 38.44
N GLY A 167 -3.74 10.76 37.80
CA GLY A 167 -3.36 12.17 37.87
C GLY A 167 -2.43 12.55 39.06
N THR A 168 -2.17 11.63 39.99
CA THR A 168 -1.28 11.88 41.15
C THR A 168 0.13 11.36 40.83
N ALA A 169 1.15 12.20 41.03
CA ALA A 169 2.55 11.85 40.78
C ALA A 169 3.05 10.82 41.78
N LEU A 170 3.63 9.73 41.27
CA LEU A 170 4.28 8.70 42.05
C LEU A 170 5.76 8.99 42.30
N ALA A 171 6.33 8.37 43.34
CA ALA A 171 7.77 8.28 43.49
C ALA A 171 8.35 7.51 42.30
N THR A 172 9.02 8.22 41.38
CA THR A 172 9.44 7.70 40.09
C THR A 172 10.97 7.72 39.95
N THR A 173 11.54 6.63 39.48
CA THR A 173 12.95 6.52 39.07
C THR A 173 13.01 6.38 37.55
N VAL A 174 13.78 7.24 36.89
CA VAL A 174 14.06 7.13 35.45
C VAL A 174 15.20 6.13 35.27
N VAL A 175 14.87 4.95 34.74
CA VAL A 175 15.85 3.89 34.46
C VAL A 175 16.60 4.19 33.16
N SER A 176 15.85 4.62 32.13
CA SER A 176 16.39 5.02 30.82
C SER A 176 15.42 5.96 30.10
N ARG A 177 15.77 6.40 28.90
CA ARG A 177 14.87 7.18 28.05
C ARG A 177 13.62 6.43 27.59
N THR A 178 13.61 5.10 27.81
CA THR A 178 12.51 4.21 27.40
C THR A 178 11.90 3.46 28.59
N GLN A 179 12.37 3.65 29.81
CA GLN A 179 11.88 2.92 30.97
C GLN A 179 11.86 3.77 32.24
N LEU A 180 10.72 3.77 32.93
CA LEU A 180 10.52 4.33 34.26
C LEU A 180 10.08 3.22 35.23
N THR A 181 10.49 3.34 36.49
CA THR A 181 9.90 2.57 37.60
C THR A 181 9.27 3.53 38.59
N ALA A 182 8.07 3.20 39.07
CA ALA A 182 7.38 4.05 40.04
C ALA A 182 6.74 3.22 41.15
N THR A 183 6.72 3.77 42.35
CA THR A 183 6.12 3.13 43.53
C THR A 183 5.03 4.00 44.14
N GLY A 184 4.01 3.35 44.65
CA GLY A 184 2.88 4.02 45.28
C GLY A 184 2.11 3.14 46.23
N THR A 185 0.96 3.64 46.67
CA THR A 185 0.03 2.88 47.52
C THR A 185 -1.38 3.12 46.98
N THR A 186 -2.09 2.03 46.69
CA THR A 186 -3.51 2.08 46.30
C THR A 186 -4.40 1.92 47.54
N THR A 187 -5.59 2.47 47.48
CA THR A 187 -6.65 2.38 48.52
C THR A 187 -7.84 1.61 47.98
N VAL A 188 -8.70 1.18 48.90
CA VAL A 188 -9.96 0.49 48.55
C VAL A 188 -10.86 1.39 47.68
N ALA A 189 -10.81 2.70 47.87
CA ALA A 189 -11.57 3.66 47.05
C ALA A 189 -11.10 3.76 45.61
N GLN A 190 -9.87 3.30 45.31
CA GLN A 190 -9.28 3.31 43.95
C GLN A 190 -9.48 1.99 43.20
N LYS A 191 -10.30 1.04 43.75
CA LYS A 191 -10.62 -0.20 43.02
C LYS A 191 -11.21 0.12 41.65
N GLY A 192 -10.78 -0.67 40.65
CA GLY A 192 -11.19 -0.48 39.27
C GLY A 192 -10.05 -0.02 38.38
N THR A 193 -10.37 0.46 37.20
CA THR A 193 -9.37 0.92 36.21
C THR A 193 -8.84 2.30 36.58
N VAL A 194 -7.53 2.42 36.70
CA VAL A 194 -6.84 3.68 36.94
C VAL A 194 -5.91 3.98 35.75
N LYS A 195 -5.91 5.21 35.29
CA LYS A 195 -5.04 5.66 34.20
C LYS A 195 -3.65 6.00 34.70
N ILE A 196 -2.64 5.56 33.96
CA ILE A 196 -1.25 5.97 34.10
C ILE A 196 -0.89 6.88 32.93
N THR A 197 -0.30 8.03 33.26
CA THR A 197 0.31 8.96 32.32
C THR A 197 1.71 9.30 32.77
N VAL A 198 2.53 9.87 31.90
CA VAL A 198 3.89 10.30 32.22
C VAL A 198 4.00 11.80 31.96
N GLU A 199 4.69 12.50 32.86
CA GLU A 199 4.98 13.93 32.74
C GLU A 199 6.47 14.14 32.73
N ASN A 200 7.02 14.79 31.71
CA ASN A 200 8.39 15.31 31.69
C ASN A 200 8.45 16.67 32.40
N PRO A 201 9.51 16.94 33.15
CA PRO A 201 9.66 18.19 33.91
C PRO A 201 10.01 19.38 33.00
N ASP A 202 10.18 20.54 33.59
CA ASP A 202 10.77 21.69 32.93
C ASP A 202 12.20 21.43 32.41
N PRO A 203 12.63 22.09 31.31
CA PRO A 203 11.94 23.14 30.60
C PRO A 203 10.84 22.63 29.67
N GLY A 204 9.72 23.37 29.64
CA GLY A 204 8.57 23.03 28.79
C GLY A 204 7.75 21.85 29.32
N LYS A 205 7.58 21.77 30.65
CA LYS A 205 6.82 20.74 31.35
C LYS A 205 5.62 20.22 30.54
N ILE A 206 5.59 18.90 30.24
CA ILE A 206 4.57 18.33 29.37
C ILE A 206 4.20 16.91 29.82
N ALA A 207 2.89 16.65 29.87
CA ALA A 207 2.35 15.31 30.11
C ALA A 207 2.09 14.56 28.79
N SER A 208 2.11 13.24 28.85
CA SER A 208 1.74 12.37 27.73
C SER A 208 0.27 12.57 27.33
N THR A 209 -0.01 12.56 26.03
CA THR A 209 -1.39 12.49 25.50
C THR A 209 -1.94 11.07 25.61
N ALA A 210 -1.07 10.07 25.43
CA ALA A 210 -1.39 8.67 25.64
C ALA A 210 -1.46 8.33 27.14
N SER A 211 -2.37 7.44 27.51
CA SER A 211 -2.49 6.87 28.86
C SER A 211 -2.57 5.35 28.80
N LEU A 212 -2.01 4.70 29.81
CA LEU A 212 -2.10 3.26 30.02
C LEU A 212 -3.05 2.96 31.16
N ASN A 213 -3.73 1.83 31.13
CA ASN A 213 -4.67 1.42 32.17
C ASN A 213 -4.05 0.34 33.06
N VAL A 214 -4.23 0.47 34.37
CA VAL A 214 -3.95 -0.59 35.35
C VAL A 214 -5.22 -0.87 36.16
N GLN A 215 -5.41 -2.11 36.55
CA GLN A 215 -6.53 -2.52 37.37
C GLN A 215 -6.11 -2.62 38.83
N VAL A 216 -6.86 -2.00 39.75
CA VAL A 216 -6.64 -2.08 41.20
C VAL A 216 -7.66 -3.02 41.84
N GLY A 217 -7.19 -4.03 42.60
CA GLY A 217 -8.03 -5.02 43.23
C GLY A 217 -7.65 -5.33 44.69
N ALA A 218 -8.38 -6.25 45.35
CA ALA A 218 -8.03 -6.73 46.68
C ALA A 218 -6.91 -7.77 46.62
N ALA A 219 -6.01 -7.76 47.58
CA ALA A 219 -4.93 -8.75 47.68
C ALA A 219 -5.54 -10.15 47.88
N GLY A 220 -5.13 -11.11 47.02
CA GLY A 220 -5.53 -12.51 47.12
C GLY A 220 -6.86 -12.87 46.46
N GLN A 221 -7.56 -11.95 45.75
CA GLN A 221 -8.75 -12.29 44.96
C GLN A 221 -8.37 -12.55 43.49
N VAL A 222 -8.97 -13.58 42.91
CA VAL A 222 -8.94 -13.78 41.46
C VAL A 222 -9.69 -12.63 40.79
N THR A 223 -9.05 -12.00 39.81
CA THR A 223 -9.69 -10.96 39.00
C THR A 223 -9.66 -11.34 37.55
N VAL A 224 -10.68 -10.97 36.81
CA VAL A 224 -10.82 -11.16 35.38
C VAL A 224 -11.02 -9.79 34.74
N LEU A 225 -10.42 -9.55 33.61
CA LEU A 225 -10.65 -8.37 32.77
C LEU A 225 -10.91 -8.83 31.34
N VAL A 226 -11.99 -8.36 30.74
CA VAL A 226 -12.30 -8.53 29.30
C VAL A 226 -11.67 -7.39 28.51
N ILE A 227 -10.93 -7.74 27.48
CA ILE A 227 -10.18 -6.79 26.62
C ILE A 227 -10.54 -7.02 25.15
N PRO A 228 -10.98 -5.99 24.43
CA PRO A 228 -11.36 -4.67 24.95
C PRO A 228 -12.68 -4.71 25.75
N ALA A 229 -12.90 -3.70 26.57
CA ALA A 229 -14.12 -3.57 27.36
C ALA A 229 -15.35 -3.19 26.52
N THR A 230 -15.16 -2.65 25.32
CA THR A 230 -16.20 -2.32 24.34
C THR A 230 -15.75 -2.66 22.94
N ALA A 231 -16.66 -3.17 22.11
CA ALA A 231 -16.42 -3.43 20.69
C ALA A 231 -17.65 -3.04 19.86
N GLN A 232 -17.40 -2.50 18.68
CA GLN A 232 -18.42 -2.32 17.64
C GLN A 232 -18.16 -3.37 16.55
N ILE A 233 -19.17 -4.13 16.18
CA ILE A 233 -19.02 -5.28 15.28
C ILE A 233 -20.18 -5.28 14.29
N HIS A 234 -19.90 -5.57 13.02
CA HIS A 234 -20.97 -5.73 12.04
C HIS A 234 -21.60 -7.13 12.12
N ALA A 235 -22.87 -7.21 11.75
CA ALA A 235 -23.58 -8.47 11.65
C ALA A 235 -22.83 -9.44 10.72
N GLY A 236 -22.61 -10.66 11.19
CA GLY A 236 -21.88 -11.71 10.48
C GLY A 236 -20.35 -11.68 10.66
N ASP A 237 -19.76 -10.62 11.18
CA ASP A 237 -18.32 -10.52 11.38
C ASP A 237 -17.87 -11.25 12.66
N THR A 238 -16.55 -11.51 12.73
CA THR A 238 -15.92 -12.11 13.91
C THR A 238 -15.04 -11.09 14.63
N PHE A 239 -14.93 -11.22 15.95
CA PHE A 239 -14.10 -10.37 16.78
C PHE A 239 -13.46 -11.16 17.92
N SER A 240 -12.20 -10.92 18.22
CA SER A 240 -11.47 -11.64 19.27
C SER A 240 -11.40 -10.84 20.56
N PHE A 241 -12.09 -11.32 21.61
CA PHE A 241 -11.90 -10.85 22.97
C PHE A 241 -10.78 -11.62 23.65
N ARG A 242 -10.05 -10.95 24.52
CA ARG A 242 -9.04 -11.55 25.38
C ARG A 242 -9.38 -11.31 26.84
N THR A 243 -8.77 -12.09 27.72
CA THR A 243 -8.88 -11.87 29.18
C THR A 243 -7.52 -11.74 29.81
N ALA A 244 -7.41 -10.82 30.76
CA ALA A 244 -6.35 -10.87 31.76
C ALA A 244 -6.94 -11.45 33.04
N VAL A 245 -6.36 -12.54 33.54
CA VAL A 245 -6.76 -13.20 34.82
C VAL A 245 -5.57 -13.13 35.73
N ASP A 246 -5.75 -12.51 36.91
CA ASP A 246 -4.70 -12.37 37.92
C ASP A 246 -5.17 -12.97 39.23
N GLY A 247 -4.21 -13.35 40.11
CA GLY A 247 -4.50 -14.00 41.38
C GLY A 247 -4.87 -15.49 41.32
N ALA A 248 -4.94 -16.06 40.10
CA ALA A 248 -5.43 -17.43 39.89
C ALA A 248 -4.36 -18.54 39.98
N GLY A 249 -3.13 -18.24 40.46
CA GLY A 249 -2.11 -19.25 40.64
C GLY A 249 -1.65 -19.95 39.35
N GLY A 250 -1.75 -19.25 38.18
CA GLY A 250 -1.38 -19.77 36.86
C GLY A 250 -2.56 -20.33 36.04
N MET A 251 -3.75 -20.46 36.62
CA MET A 251 -4.98 -20.88 35.89
C MET A 251 -5.68 -19.67 35.25
N THR A 252 -5.33 -19.35 34.02
CA THR A 252 -5.86 -18.18 33.28
C THR A 252 -7.13 -18.48 32.48
N ALA A 253 -7.58 -19.73 32.44
CA ALA A 253 -8.74 -20.15 31.64
C ALA A 253 -10.05 -19.55 32.17
N VAL A 254 -10.92 -19.14 31.22
CA VAL A 254 -12.22 -18.54 31.49
C VAL A 254 -13.34 -19.26 30.74
N LYS A 255 -14.56 -19.11 31.23
CA LYS A 255 -15.79 -19.48 30.53
C LYS A 255 -16.44 -18.21 30.01
N TRP A 256 -16.74 -18.19 28.71
CA TRP A 256 -17.39 -17.07 28.05
C TRP A 256 -18.90 -17.23 27.96
N ALA A 257 -19.61 -16.11 28.06
CA ALA A 257 -21.07 -16.04 27.88
C ALA A 257 -21.46 -14.75 27.14
N ILE A 258 -22.55 -14.82 26.38
CA ILE A 258 -23.20 -13.67 25.74
C ILE A 258 -24.57 -13.47 26.37
N ASN A 259 -24.81 -12.28 26.93
CA ASN A 259 -26.03 -11.98 27.69
C ASN A 259 -26.38 -13.09 28.71
N GLY A 260 -25.35 -13.65 29.35
CA GLY A 260 -25.50 -14.74 30.32
C GLY A 260 -25.64 -16.15 29.72
N ILE A 261 -25.72 -16.30 28.40
CA ILE A 261 -25.78 -17.61 27.74
C ILE A 261 -24.39 -18.10 27.47
N ALA A 262 -24.00 -19.24 28.05
CA ALA A 262 -22.68 -19.84 27.88
C ALA A 262 -22.43 -20.17 26.41
N GLY A 263 -21.32 -19.63 25.86
CA GLY A 263 -20.97 -19.78 24.43
C GLY A 263 -21.86 -19.01 23.45
N GLY A 264 -22.90 -18.32 23.94
CA GLY A 264 -23.90 -17.61 23.11
C GLY A 264 -24.87 -18.54 22.37
N ASN A 265 -25.55 -18.05 21.35
CA ASN A 265 -26.43 -18.79 20.45
C ASN A 265 -26.57 -18.11 19.08
N ALA A 266 -27.37 -18.69 18.17
CA ALA A 266 -27.56 -18.15 16.81
C ALA A 266 -28.14 -16.73 16.77
N THR A 267 -28.93 -16.34 17.79
CA THR A 267 -29.59 -15.01 17.83
C THR A 267 -28.67 -13.92 18.38
N LEU A 268 -27.83 -14.25 19.35
CA LEU A 268 -26.95 -13.29 20.02
C LEU A 268 -25.51 -13.37 19.50
N GLY A 269 -25.24 -14.29 18.57
CA GLY A 269 -23.92 -14.67 18.17
C GLY A 269 -23.30 -15.71 19.13
N THR A 270 -22.18 -16.26 18.72
CA THR A 270 -21.48 -17.31 19.48
C THR A 270 -20.09 -16.86 19.88
N ILE A 271 -19.58 -17.34 21.02
CA ILE A 271 -18.21 -17.07 21.46
C ILE A 271 -17.51 -18.38 21.81
N THR A 272 -16.33 -18.58 21.26
CA THR A 272 -15.51 -19.78 21.51
C THR A 272 -14.84 -19.71 22.89
N ALA A 273 -14.28 -20.83 23.35
CA ALA A 273 -13.47 -20.86 24.57
C ALA A 273 -12.21 -19.96 24.48
N GLY A 274 -11.73 -19.70 23.27
CA GLY A 274 -10.60 -18.78 23.00
C GLY A 274 -10.99 -17.31 22.93
N GLY A 275 -12.30 -16.97 23.13
CA GLY A 275 -12.77 -15.59 23.12
C GLY A 275 -13.14 -15.04 21.74
N VAL A 276 -13.12 -15.86 20.68
CA VAL A 276 -13.56 -15.43 19.34
C VAL A 276 -15.09 -15.38 19.32
N TYR A 277 -15.63 -14.17 19.25
CA TYR A 277 -17.04 -13.90 19.07
C TYR A 277 -17.39 -13.84 17.59
N THR A 278 -18.46 -14.50 17.18
CA THR A 278 -19.05 -14.40 15.84
C THR A 278 -20.42 -13.74 15.98
N ALA A 279 -20.60 -12.59 15.36
CA ALA A 279 -21.84 -11.85 15.39
C ALA A 279 -22.95 -12.61 14.62
N PRO A 280 -24.24 -12.52 15.05
CA PRO A 280 -25.34 -13.11 14.31
C PRO A 280 -25.53 -12.43 12.96
N ALA A 281 -26.06 -13.14 11.98
CA ALA A 281 -26.35 -12.58 10.65
C ALA A 281 -27.44 -11.50 10.68
N THR A 282 -28.32 -11.55 11.68
CA THR A 282 -29.39 -10.56 11.93
C THR A 282 -29.18 -9.91 13.29
N ILE A 283 -29.26 -8.59 13.33
CA ILE A 283 -29.02 -7.81 14.56
C ILE A 283 -30.18 -8.00 15.52
N PRO A 284 -29.95 -8.44 16.77
CA PRO A 284 -30.98 -8.54 17.78
C PRO A 284 -31.42 -7.15 18.29
N THR A 285 -32.58 -7.11 18.91
CA THR A 285 -33.06 -5.92 19.63
C THR A 285 -33.11 -6.23 21.14
N PRO A 286 -32.36 -5.50 21.96
CA PRO A 286 -31.41 -4.42 21.62
C PRO A 286 -30.13 -4.91 20.89
N ASN A 287 -29.52 -4.01 20.13
CA ASN A 287 -28.28 -4.31 19.39
C ASN A 287 -27.02 -4.27 20.28
N THR A 288 -27.15 -4.03 21.55
CA THR A 288 -26.08 -4.01 22.53
C THR A 288 -26.11 -5.28 23.35
N LEU A 289 -25.03 -6.02 23.36
CA LEU A 289 -24.88 -7.29 24.05
C LEU A 289 -23.77 -7.21 25.10
N THR A 290 -23.87 -8.03 26.12
CA THR A 290 -22.86 -8.17 27.15
C THR A 290 -22.05 -9.45 26.89
N VAL A 291 -20.73 -9.31 26.78
CA VAL A 291 -19.80 -10.43 26.76
C VAL A 291 -19.21 -10.60 28.15
N THR A 292 -19.39 -11.76 28.76
CA THR A 292 -18.93 -12.05 30.12
C THR A 292 -17.86 -13.14 30.08
N ALA A 293 -16.73 -12.88 30.73
CA ALA A 293 -15.70 -13.90 31.01
C ALA A 293 -15.70 -14.20 32.51
N THR A 294 -15.86 -15.47 32.90
CA THR A 294 -15.84 -15.95 34.28
C THR A 294 -14.63 -16.87 34.46
N SER A 295 -13.81 -16.63 35.46
CA SER A 295 -12.64 -17.47 35.77
C SER A 295 -13.04 -18.90 36.08
N LEU A 296 -12.28 -19.87 35.58
CA LEU A 296 -12.41 -21.28 35.99
C LEU A 296 -11.71 -21.59 37.33
N ALA A 297 -10.78 -20.70 37.73
CA ALA A 297 -10.14 -20.84 39.07
C ALA A 297 -11.01 -20.34 40.21
N ASP A 298 -11.85 -19.33 39.95
CA ASP A 298 -12.83 -18.76 40.88
C ASP A 298 -14.07 -18.31 40.12
N THR A 299 -15.11 -19.11 40.21
CA THR A 299 -16.39 -18.87 39.48
C THR A 299 -17.16 -17.65 39.98
N THR A 300 -16.74 -17.02 41.07
CA THR A 300 -17.30 -15.73 41.52
C THR A 300 -16.61 -14.55 40.90
N ALA A 301 -15.39 -14.75 40.32
CA ALA A 301 -14.66 -13.71 39.64
C ALA A 301 -15.03 -13.66 38.13
N SER A 302 -15.64 -12.57 37.74
CA SER A 302 -16.04 -12.35 36.33
C SER A 302 -15.84 -10.90 35.91
N SER A 303 -15.75 -10.66 34.63
CA SER A 303 -15.73 -9.33 34.02
C SER A 303 -16.61 -9.33 32.79
N THR A 304 -17.13 -8.15 32.46
CA THR A 304 -17.99 -7.94 31.30
C THR A 304 -17.42 -6.91 30.34
N GLY A 305 -17.58 -7.18 29.05
CA GLY A 305 -17.43 -6.22 27.98
C GLY A 305 -18.76 -5.98 27.28
N THR A 306 -18.83 -4.93 26.51
CA THR A 306 -20.04 -4.55 25.75
C THR A 306 -19.76 -4.67 24.25
N VAL A 307 -20.62 -5.36 23.53
CA VAL A 307 -20.64 -5.43 22.07
C VAL A 307 -21.83 -4.63 21.56
N THR A 308 -21.58 -3.69 20.67
CA THR A 308 -22.63 -3.00 19.91
C THR A 308 -22.61 -3.52 18.49
N LEU A 309 -23.73 -4.11 18.06
CA LEU A 309 -23.89 -4.64 16.71
C LEU A 309 -24.46 -3.59 15.77
N SER A 310 -23.92 -3.52 14.57
CA SER A 310 -24.37 -2.63 13.51
C SER A 310 -24.56 -3.40 12.20
N ASN A 311 -25.32 -2.83 11.28
CA ASN A 311 -25.41 -3.37 9.94
C ASN A 311 -24.03 -3.34 9.26
N PRO A 312 -23.72 -4.34 8.41
CA PRO A 312 -22.43 -4.41 7.73
C PRO A 312 -22.27 -3.25 6.76
N LEU A 313 -21.01 -2.92 6.42
CA LEU A 313 -20.70 -1.95 5.39
C LEU A 313 -21.18 -2.50 4.03
N PRO A 314 -22.14 -1.85 3.33
CA PRO A 314 -22.58 -2.30 2.02
C PRO A 314 -21.50 -2.00 0.97
N VAL A 315 -21.38 -2.83 -0.06
CA VAL A 315 -20.47 -2.65 -1.19
C VAL A 315 -21.31 -2.64 -2.46
N VAL A 316 -21.20 -1.59 -3.26
CA VAL A 316 -21.78 -1.50 -4.60
C VAL A 316 -20.77 -2.00 -5.62
N THR A 317 -21.13 -3.01 -6.39
CA THR A 317 -20.29 -3.59 -7.45
C THR A 317 -20.73 -3.18 -8.85
N ALA A 318 -22.02 -2.90 -9.06
CA ALA A 318 -22.53 -2.35 -10.30
C ALA A 318 -23.84 -1.60 -10.10
N VAL A 319 -24.10 -0.65 -11.00
CA VAL A 319 -25.36 0.06 -11.15
C VAL A 319 -25.77 -0.02 -12.61
N LEU A 320 -26.99 -0.51 -12.88
CA LEU A 320 -27.54 -0.64 -14.23
C LEU A 320 -28.84 0.11 -14.37
N PRO A 321 -29.04 0.82 -15.49
CA PRO A 321 -28.08 1.07 -16.57
C PRO A 321 -26.94 1.97 -16.09
N THR A 322 -25.78 1.93 -16.76
CA THR A 322 -24.59 2.73 -16.43
C THR A 322 -24.73 4.20 -16.83
N SER A 323 -25.77 4.52 -17.61
CA SER A 323 -26.18 5.90 -17.93
C SER A 323 -27.70 6.00 -17.96
N ILE A 324 -28.23 7.15 -17.56
CA ILE A 324 -29.65 7.44 -17.55
C ILE A 324 -29.94 8.78 -18.27
N PRO A 325 -31.06 8.91 -18.95
CA PRO A 325 -31.48 10.20 -19.49
C PRO A 325 -31.92 11.16 -18.37
N VAL A 326 -32.01 12.45 -18.68
CA VAL A 326 -32.78 13.40 -17.88
C VAL A 326 -34.24 12.96 -17.90
N GLY A 327 -34.92 12.88 -16.76
CA GLY A 327 -36.27 12.37 -16.61
C GLY A 327 -36.32 11.16 -15.66
N ASP A 328 -37.39 10.41 -15.73
CA ASP A 328 -37.62 9.26 -14.85
C ASP A 328 -36.69 8.09 -15.19
N PHE A 329 -36.18 7.43 -14.17
CA PHE A 329 -35.29 6.28 -14.32
C PHE A 329 -35.52 5.20 -13.27
N THR A 330 -35.06 4.00 -13.60
CA THR A 330 -34.95 2.87 -12.64
C THR A 330 -33.52 2.35 -12.66
N LEU A 331 -32.97 2.14 -11.47
CA LEU A 331 -31.64 1.53 -11.28
C LEU A 331 -31.77 0.15 -10.66
N VAL A 332 -30.99 -0.78 -11.13
CA VAL A 332 -30.67 -2.04 -10.45
C VAL A 332 -29.25 -1.87 -9.87
N VAL A 333 -29.15 -1.88 -8.57
CA VAL A 333 -27.89 -1.76 -7.86
C VAL A 333 -27.51 -3.14 -7.34
N THR A 334 -26.41 -3.67 -7.85
CA THR A 334 -25.85 -4.96 -7.39
C THR A 334 -24.64 -4.72 -6.51
N GLY A 335 -24.45 -5.60 -5.54
CA GLY A 335 -23.39 -5.44 -4.57
C GLY A 335 -23.35 -6.53 -3.52
N GLN A 336 -22.92 -6.18 -2.33
CA GLN A 336 -22.82 -7.10 -1.20
C GLN A 336 -23.26 -6.43 0.10
N LYS A 337 -23.68 -7.27 1.05
CA LYS A 337 -24.00 -6.86 2.42
C LYS A 337 -25.10 -5.78 2.51
N PHE A 338 -26.03 -5.75 1.57
CA PHE A 338 -27.20 -4.90 1.68
C PHE A 338 -28.12 -5.44 2.79
N ALA A 339 -28.49 -4.59 3.73
CA ALA A 339 -29.45 -4.93 4.78
C ALA A 339 -30.88 -4.66 4.33
N SER A 340 -31.85 -5.39 4.90
CA SER A 340 -33.26 -5.07 4.69
C SER A 340 -33.54 -3.64 5.14
N GLY A 341 -34.15 -2.84 4.27
CA GLY A 341 -34.34 -1.39 4.49
C GLY A 341 -33.18 -0.52 3.98
N ALA A 342 -32.19 -1.10 3.29
CA ALA A 342 -31.14 -0.34 2.62
C ALA A 342 -31.75 0.62 1.58
N VAL A 343 -31.15 1.82 1.47
CA VAL A 343 -31.63 2.89 0.58
C VAL A 343 -30.53 3.29 -0.38
N VAL A 344 -30.89 3.43 -1.66
CA VAL A 344 -30.00 3.99 -2.69
C VAL A 344 -30.04 5.51 -2.59
N SER A 345 -28.85 6.12 -2.55
CA SER A 345 -28.67 7.57 -2.65
C SER A 345 -28.10 7.91 -4.04
N PHE A 346 -28.69 8.88 -4.69
CA PHE A 346 -28.31 9.40 -6.01
C PHE A 346 -27.95 10.87 -5.87
N GLY A 347 -26.69 11.20 -5.99
CA GLY A 347 -26.20 12.57 -5.78
C GLY A 347 -26.58 13.14 -4.41
N GLY A 348 -26.58 12.33 -3.37
CA GLY A 348 -26.99 12.71 -2.00
C GLY A 348 -28.51 12.70 -1.75
N THR A 349 -29.32 12.42 -2.76
CA THR A 349 -30.80 12.31 -2.62
C THR A 349 -31.21 10.85 -2.48
N PHE A 350 -31.96 10.50 -1.43
CA PHE A 350 -32.47 9.15 -1.22
C PHE A 350 -33.57 8.82 -2.22
N LEU A 351 -33.46 7.68 -2.87
CA LEU A 351 -34.42 7.18 -3.82
C LEU A 351 -35.42 6.20 -3.17
N PRO A 352 -36.68 6.15 -3.63
CA PRO A 352 -37.54 5.02 -3.39
C PRO A 352 -36.85 3.72 -3.78
N THR A 353 -36.49 2.91 -2.78
CA THR A 353 -35.67 1.72 -2.94
C THR A 353 -36.43 0.47 -2.50
N LYS A 354 -36.41 -0.56 -3.33
CA LYS A 354 -36.89 -1.90 -3.01
C LYS A 354 -35.71 -2.81 -2.73
N PHE A 355 -35.70 -3.40 -1.55
CA PHE A 355 -34.75 -4.45 -1.22
C PHE A 355 -35.18 -5.75 -1.92
N VAL A 356 -34.31 -6.30 -2.77
CA VAL A 356 -34.52 -7.57 -3.48
C VAL A 356 -33.77 -8.69 -2.74
N SER A 357 -32.51 -8.47 -2.41
CA SER A 357 -31.67 -9.42 -1.67
C SER A 357 -30.49 -8.68 -0.99
N SER A 358 -29.66 -9.40 -0.25
CA SER A 358 -28.43 -8.85 0.32
C SER A 358 -27.38 -8.45 -0.75
N SER A 359 -27.66 -8.74 -2.03
CA SER A 359 -26.78 -8.40 -3.17
C SER A 359 -27.48 -7.60 -4.26
N GLU A 360 -28.78 -7.25 -4.10
CA GLU A 360 -29.52 -6.51 -5.14
C GLU A 360 -30.56 -5.57 -4.54
N LEU A 361 -30.56 -4.32 -5.03
CA LEU A 361 -31.59 -3.33 -4.78
C LEU A 361 -32.15 -2.81 -6.11
N THR A 362 -33.41 -2.41 -6.13
CA THR A 362 -34.00 -1.62 -7.22
C THR A 362 -34.42 -0.26 -6.69
N ALA A 363 -34.04 0.81 -7.40
CA ALA A 363 -34.40 2.17 -7.00
C ALA A 363 -34.97 2.96 -8.19
N THR A 364 -35.96 3.83 -7.92
CA THR A 364 -36.55 4.69 -8.95
C THR A 364 -36.38 6.15 -8.59
N GLY A 365 -36.20 6.99 -9.60
CA GLY A 365 -36.03 8.43 -9.39
C GLY A 365 -36.25 9.23 -10.66
N THR A 366 -36.07 10.55 -10.55
CA THR A 366 -36.13 11.49 -11.68
C THR A 366 -34.84 12.31 -11.70
N ALA A 367 -34.05 12.19 -12.76
CA ALA A 367 -32.86 13.00 -12.98
C ALA A 367 -33.21 14.34 -13.59
N THR A 368 -32.65 15.41 -13.05
CA THR A 368 -32.87 16.79 -13.55
C THR A 368 -31.77 17.21 -14.53
N SER A 369 -32.02 18.24 -15.34
CA SER A 369 -30.99 18.83 -16.23
C SER A 369 -29.79 19.42 -15.45
N ALA A 370 -29.99 19.83 -14.20
CA ALA A 370 -28.92 20.31 -13.33
C ALA A 370 -27.98 19.18 -12.86
N GLN A 371 -28.40 17.91 -12.96
CA GLN A 371 -27.60 16.72 -12.61
C GLN A 371 -26.92 16.11 -13.85
N THR A 372 -26.96 16.77 -15.00
CA THR A 372 -26.27 16.30 -16.21
C THR A 372 -24.77 16.16 -15.96
N GLY A 373 -24.20 15.01 -16.30
CA GLY A 373 -22.82 14.66 -16.03
C GLY A 373 -22.74 13.44 -15.09
N THR A 374 -21.63 13.29 -14.40
CA THR A 374 -21.44 12.18 -13.44
C THR A 374 -22.14 12.48 -12.13
N VAL A 375 -23.00 11.57 -11.69
CA VAL A 375 -23.66 11.60 -10.39
C VAL A 375 -23.27 10.35 -9.61
N GLU A 376 -22.96 10.53 -8.33
CA GLU A 376 -22.56 9.44 -7.46
C GLU A 376 -23.76 8.68 -6.90
N VAL A 377 -23.70 7.36 -7.01
CA VAL A 377 -24.68 6.43 -6.41
C VAL A 377 -24.02 5.70 -5.25
N THR A 378 -24.66 5.74 -4.10
CA THR A 378 -24.26 4.98 -2.90
C THR A 378 -25.45 4.20 -2.37
N VAL A 379 -25.16 3.20 -1.56
CA VAL A 379 -26.15 2.45 -0.77
C VAL A 379 -25.92 2.73 0.70
N ILE A 380 -26.99 3.00 1.42
CA ILE A 380 -26.92 3.22 2.86
C ILE A 380 -27.75 2.13 3.55
N ASN A 381 -27.08 1.31 4.34
CA ASN A 381 -27.78 0.38 5.22
C ASN A 381 -28.42 1.15 6.38
N PRO A 382 -29.62 0.75 6.84
CA PRO A 382 -30.32 1.45 7.91
C PRO A 382 -29.62 1.31 9.26
N ASP A 383 -30.11 2.02 10.25
CA ASP A 383 -29.74 1.78 11.64
C ASP A 383 -30.04 0.33 12.08
N PRO A 384 -29.27 -0.23 13.01
CA PRO A 384 -28.15 0.40 13.69
C PRO A 384 -26.86 0.43 12.84
N GLY A 385 -26.18 1.59 12.86
CA GLY A 385 -24.89 1.80 12.24
C GLY A 385 -24.91 2.70 11.01
N SER A 386 -26.04 2.85 10.30
CA SER A 386 -26.21 3.72 9.10
C SER A 386 -25.00 3.77 8.18
N THR A 387 -24.47 2.60 7.79
CA THR A 387 -23.23 2.47 7.02
C THR A 387 -23.47 2.77 5.53
N THR A 388 -22.57 3.56 4.94
CA THR A 388 -22.63 3.95 3.52
C THR A 388 -21.61 3.17 2.70
N SER A 389 -22.00 2.69 1.51
CA SER A 389 -21.13 1.97 0.59
C SER A 389 -20.07 2.86 -0.04
N ASN A 390 -19.16 2.22 -0.80
CA ASN A 390 -18.39 2.91 -1.83
C ASN A 390 -19.33 3.64 -2.80
N GLN A 391 -18.80 4.67 -3.44
CA GLN A 391 -19.49 5.45 -4.47
C GLN A 391 -19.41 4.73 -5.82
N PHE A 392 -20.45 4.85 -6.62
CA PHE A 392 -20.50 4.37 -7.99
C PHE A 392 -20.92 5.53 -8.92
N ALA A 393 -20.08 5.85 -9.90
CA ALA A 393 -20.32 6.93 -10.82
C ALA A 393 -21.37 6.54 -11.88
N LEU A 394 -22.48 7.26 -11.93
CA LEU A 394 -23.56 7.08 -12.90
C LEU A 394 -23.64 8.30 -13.81
N GLN A 395 -23.69 8.10 -15.13
CA GLN A 395 -23.82 9.19 -16.08
C GLN A 395 -25.29 9.61 -16.25
N VAL A 396 -25.58 10.93 -16.15
CA VAL A 396 -26.89 11.53 -16.39
C VAL A 396 -26.84 12.43 -17.61
N GLY A 397 -27.81 12.33 -18.50
CA GLY A 397 -27.94 13.18 -19.69
C GLY A 397 -28.20 12.38 -20.97
N THR A 398 -28.42 13.08 -22.08
CA THR A 398 -28.38 12.43 -23.39
C THR A 398 -27.12 11.59 -23.48
N PRO A 399 -27.15 10.45 -24.18
CA PRO A 399 -25.95 9.70 -24.43
C PRO A 399 -24.98 10.56 -25.27
N ALA A 400 -24.39 11.55 -24.71
CA ALA A 400 -23.05 11.88 -24.97
C ALA A 400 -22.34 10.65 -24.46
N ASN A 401 -22.22 9.67 -25.32
CA ASN A 401 -21.48 8.45 -25.16
C ASN A 401 -19.99 8.75 -25.06
N ALA A 402 -19.60 9.83 -24.49
CA ALA A 402 -18.21 10.14 -24.32
C ALA A 402 -17.91 10.26 -22.84
N LEU A 403 -17.47 9.17 -22.26
CA LEU A 403 -16.57 9.23 -21.14
C LEU A 403 -15.55 10.35 -21.39
N SER A 404 -15.27 11.21 -20.42
CA SER A 404 -14.28 12.28 -20.62
C SER A 404 -12.96 11.68 -21.10
N ALA A 405 -12.23 12.40 -21.94
CA ALA A 405 -10.93 11.92 -22.41
C ALA A 405 -9.98 11.65 -21.23
N THR A 406 -10.05 12.45 -20.17
CA THR A 406 -9.32 12.25 -18.92
C THR A 406 -9.67 10.93 -18.25
N ALA A 407 -10.94 10.66 -18.01
CA ALA A 407 -11.39 9.42 -17.37
C ALA A 407 -11.05 8.18 -18.22
N ALA A 408 -11.21 8.25 -19.53
CA ALA A 408 -10.85 7.17 -20.44
C ALA A 408 -9.32 6.92 -20.46
N ALA A 409 -8.53 7.99 -20.52
CA ALA A 409 -7.07 7.88 -20.52
C ALA A 409 -6.55 7.30 -19.21
N ARG A 410 -7.06 7.75 -18.05
CA ARG A 410 -6.71 7.21 -16.73
C ARG A 410 -7.06 5.73 -16.59
N LEU A 411 -8.27 5.32 -16.99
CA LEU A 411 -8.63 3.90 -16.99
C LEU A 411 -7.66 3.08 -17.86
N LEU A 412 -7.33 3.56 -19.05
CA LEU A 412 -6.41 2.86 -19.95
C LEU A 412 -5.01 2.77 -19.39
N GLU A 413 -4.51 3.79 -18.72
CA GLU A 413 -3.19 3.77 -18.11
C GLU A 413 -3.13 2.75 -16.96
N GLN A 414 -4.14 2.72 -16.10
CA GLN A 414 -4.23 1.80 -14.96
C GLN A 414 -4.50 0.34 -15.36
N SER A 415 -5.22 0.12 -16.47
CA SER A 415 -5.69 -1.20 -16.90
C SER A 415 -4.93 -1.80 -18.07
N THR A 416 -4.06 -1.04 -18.73
CA THR A 416 -3.33 -1.46 -19.94
C THR A 416 -1.84 -1.07 -19.87
N TRP A 417 -1.14 -1.25 -20.96
CA TRP A 417 0.27 -0.83 -21.10
C TRP A 417 0.42 0.60 -21.63
N GLY A 418 -0.63 1.42 -21.50
CA GLY A 418 -0.64 2.81 -21.88
C GLY A 418 -1.73 3.17 -22.88
N VAL A 419 -1.93 4.46 -23.03
CA VAL A 419 -2.97 5.05 -23.90
C VAL A 419 -2.50 5.07 -25.36
N SER A 420 -3.36 4.63 -26.28
CA SER A 420 -3.20 4.92 -27.70
C SER A 420 -4.39 5.75 -28.19
N PRO A 421 -4.27 6.53 -29.29
CA PRO A 421 -5.41 7.27 -29.85
C PRO A 421 -6.63 6.38 -30.12
N GLN A 422 -6.39 5.15 -30.59
CA GLN A 422 -7.45 4.19 -30.91
C GLN A 422 -8.13 3.67 -29.63
N SER A 423 -7.35 3.27 -28.63
CA SER A 423 -7.92 2.79 -27.35
C SER A 423 -8.65 3.89 -26.61
N LEU A 424 -8.14 5.13 -26.66
CA LEU A 424 -8.80 6.29 -26.06
C LEU A 424 -10.18 6.52 -26.68
N SER A 425 -10.25 6.58 -28.01
CA SER A 425 -11.53 6.76 -28.73
C SER A 425 -12.49 5.60 -28.48
N HIS A 426 -11.97 4.36 -28.40
CA HIS A 426 -12.79 3.18 -28.13
C HIS A 426 -13.43 3.26 -26.73
N VAL A 427 -12.62 3.49 -25.70
CA VAL A 427 -13.11 3.56 -24.31
C VAL A 427 -14.10 4.71 -24.12
N GLN A 428 -13.84 5.85 -24.75
CA GLN A 428 -14.81 6.96 -24.75
C GLN A 428 -16.15 6.57 -25.36
N ALA A 429 -16.13 5.75 -26.40
CA ALA A 429 -17.35 5.32 -27.10
C ALA A 429 -18.15 4.26 -26.33
N VAL A 430 -17.45 3.26 -25.71
CA VAL A 430 -18.12 2.13 -25.07
C VAL A 430 -18.33 2.33 -23.56
N GLY A 431 -17.52 3.18 -22.91
CA GLY A 431 -17.52 3.38 -21.46
C GLY A 431 -16.70 2.34 -20.69
N MET A 432 -16.43 2.64 -19.43
CA MET A 432 -15.50 1.85 -18.58
C MET A 432 -15.91 0.41 -18.41
N GLN A 433 -17.16 0.17 -17.99
CA GLN A 433 -17.64 -1.18 -17.69
C GLN A 433 -17.67 -2.08 -18.93
N ALA A 434 -18.11 -1.53 -20.08
CA ALA A 434 -18.13 -2.29 -21.32
C ALA A 434 -16.71 -2.64 -21.78
N PHE A 435 -15.78 -1.70 -21.70
CA PHE A 435 -14.38 -1.94 -21.99
C PHE A 435 -13.77 -3.04 -21.08
N LEU A 436 -14.00 -3.00 -19.77
CA LEU A 436 -13.52 -4.03 -18.87
C LEU A 436 -14.13 -5.41 -19.21
N ASN A 437 -15.42 -5.46 -19.51
CA ASN A 437 -16.08 -6.71 -19.92
C ASN A 437 -15.46 -7.29 -21.21
N GLU A 438 -15.16 -6.44 -22.18
CA GLU A 438 -14.45 -6.84 -23.41
C GLU A 438 -13.06 -7.40 -23.06
N GLN A 439 -12.30 -6.71 -22.22
CA GLN A 439 -10.96 -7.15 -21.80
C GLN A 439 -10.97 -8.46 -21.01
N PHE A 440 -11.95 -8.67 -20.16
CA PHE A 440 -12.12 -9.95 -19.44
C PHE A 440 -12.42 -11.12 -20.39
N ALA A 441 -13.08 -10.85 -21.50
CA ALA A 441 -13.44 -11.87 -22.50
C ALA A 441 -12.31 -12.19 -23.50
N MET A 442 -11.28 -11.34 -23.59
CA MET A 442 -10.18 -11.55 -24.54
C MET A 442 -9.38 -12.82 -24.23
N ALA A 443 -9.02 -13.55 -25.29
CA ALA A 443 -8.13 -14.69 -25.18
C ALA A 443 -6.70 -14.24 -24.80
N PRO A 444 -5.96 -15.03 -24.00
CA PRO A 444 -4.61 -14.65 -23.57
C PRO A 444 -3.60 -14.64 -24.73
N SER A 445 -2.79 -13.60 -24.79
CA SER A 445 -1.60 -13.52 -25.65
C SER A 445 -0.45 -14.30 -25.02
N THR A 446 -0.39 -15.61 -25.30
CA THR A 446 0.57 -16.52 -24.68
C THR A 446 2.00 -16.34 -25.20
N TYR A 447 2.95 -16.80 -24.41
CA TYR A 447 4.35 -16.92 -24.78
C TYR A 447 4.56 -18.26 -25.51
N PRO A 448 5.07 -18.28 -26.75
CA PRO A 448 5.35 -19.52 -27.47
C PRO A 448 6.55 -20.25 -26.87
N ALA A 449 6.62 -21.55 -27.09
CA ALA A 449 7.80 -22.34 -26.68
C ALA A 449 9.07 -21.79 -27.35
N PRO A 450 10.18 -21.61 -26.61
CA PRO A 450 11.43 -21.17 -27.18
C PRO A 450 12.07 -22.26 -28.03
N GLY A 451 12.86 -21.86 -29.03
CA GLY A 451 13.73 -22.75 -29.78
C GLY A 451 14.94 -23.22 -28.95
N THR A 452 15.69 -24.16 -29.50
CA THR A 452 16.84 -24.78 -28.81
C THR A 452 17.98 -23.82 -28.50
N ASN A 453 18.12 -22.73 -29.26
CA ASN A 453 19.17 -21.72 -29.11
C ASN A 453 18.65 -20.39 -28.52
N ASP A 454 17.38 -20.32 -28.14
CA ASP A 454 16.83 -19.12 -27.56
C ASP A 454 17.31 -18.97 -26.11
N ASP A 455 17.59 -17.75 -25.73
CA ASP A 455 17.92 -17.35 -24.38
C ASP A 455 16.80 -16.48 -23.76
N MET A 456 17.02 -15.88 -22.60
CA MET A 456 16.03 -15.06 -21.93
C MET A 456 15.60 -13.83 -22.75
N SER A 457 16.40 -13.37 -23.71
CA SER A 457 16.02 -12.26 -24.60
C SER A 457 14.79 -12.60 -25.44
N PHE A 458 14.57 -13.89 -25.78
CA PHE A 458 13.37 -14.38 -26.44
C PHE A 458 12.12 -14.08 -25.59
N VAL A 459 12.17 -14.40 -24.28
CA VAL A 459 11.06 -14.17 -23.36
C VAL A 459 10.81 -12.67 -23.18
N GLN A 460 11.88 -11.88 -23.02
CA GLN A 460 11.81 -10.44 -22.88
C GLN A 460 11.24 -9.73 -24.12
N LYS A 461 11.66 -10.16 -25.31
CA LYS A 461 11.07 -9.67 -26.57
C LYS A 461 9.57 -9.98 -26.62
N ARG A 462 9.19 -11.20 -26.25
CA ARG A 462 7.78 -11.60 -26.25
C ARG A 462 6.96 -10.80 -25.23
N PHE A 463 7.54 -10.46 -24.07
CA PHE A 463 6.92 -9.59 -23.09
C PHE A 463 6.52 -8.24 -23.73
N PHE A 464 7.49 -7.53 -24.34
CA PHE A 464 7.20 -6.25 -24.99
C PHE A 464 6.26 -6.39 -26.20
N THR A 465 6.39 -7.47 -26.98
CA THR A 465 5.49 -7.71 -28.11
C THR A 465 4.05 -7.91 -27.64
N ASN A 466 3.83 -8.68 -26.57
CA ASN A 466 2.51 -8.87 -25.98
C ASN A 466 1.97 -7.56 -25.38
N ALA A 467 2.79 -6.83 -24.63
CA ALA A 467 2.43 -5.56 -24.01
C ALA A 467 1.99 -4.51 -25.04
N LEU A 468 2.67 -4.44 -26.19
CA LEU A 468 2.37 -3.46 -27.24
C LEU A 468 1.23 -3.87 -28.16
N ASN A 469 1.18 -5.16 -28.56
CA ASN A 469 0.31 -5.62 -29.65
C ASN A 469 -0.82 -6.56 -29.16
N GLY A 470 -0.73 -7.11 -27.96
CA GLY A 470 -1.76 -8.01 -27.39
C GLY A 470 -3.10 -7.28 -27.27
N GLN A 471 -4.20 -7.96 -27.61
CA GLN A 471 -5.55 -7.37 -27.46
C GLN A 471 -6.05 -7.49 -26.02
N ASP A 472 -5.52 -8.46 -25.28
CA ASP A 472 -5.82 -8.77 -23.87
C ASP A 472 -5.00 -7.89 -22.89
N GLN A 473 -5.01 -6.58 -23.13
CA GLN A 473 -4.18 -5.60 -22.41
C GLN A 473 -4.32 -5.69 -20.89
N LEU A 474 -5.55 -5.76 -20.39
CA LEU A 474 -5.82 -5.89 -18.96
C LEU A 474 -5.24 -7.19 -18.38
N ARG A 475 -5.39 -8.31 -19.09
CA ARG A 475 -4.83 -9.60 -18.66
C ARG A 475 -3.31 -9.53 -18.55
N GLN A 476 -2.66 -8.94 -19.55
CA GLN A 476 -1.20 -8.76 -19.56
C GLN A 476 -0.75 -7.88 -18.38
N ARG A 477 -1.47 -6.81 -18.09
CA ARG A 477 -1.17 -5.87 -17.01
C ARG A 477 -1.35 -6.52 -15.63
N VAL A 478 -2.45 -7.27 -15.43
CA VAL A 478 -2.71 -8.00 -14.18
C VAL A 478 -1.71 -9.15 -13.98
N ALA A 479 -1.41 -9.90 -15.04
CA ALA A 479 -0.40 -10.97 -14.99
C ALA A 479 0.99 -10.42 -14.60
N TRP A 480 1.35 -9.24 -15.11
CA TRP A 480 2.57 -8.55 -14.71
C TRP A 480 2.53 -8.16 -13.22
N GLY A 481 1.45 -7.54 -12.75
CA GLY A 481 1.28 -7.19 -11.33
C GLY A 481 1.39 -8.41 -10.41
N LEU A 482 0.73 -9.51 -10.74
CA LEU A 482 0.80 -10.77 -9.99
C LEU A 482 2.22 -11.36 -9.99
N SER A 483 2.94 -11.29 -11.13
CA SER A 483 4.32 -11.77 -11.22
C SER A 483 5.33 -10.90 -10.44
N GLN A 484 4.96 -9.67 -10.12
CA GLN A 484 5.73 -8.77 -9.25
C GLN A 484 5.47 -9.03 -7.75
N ILE A 485 4.33 -9.64 -7.41
CA ILE A 485 4.01 -10.09 -6.05
C ILE A 485 4.64 -11.46 -5.80
N MET A 486 4.40 -12.41 -6.70
CA MET A 486 4.90 -13.78 -6.61
C MET A 486 6.18 -13.91 -7.45
N VAL A 487 7.28 -13.41 -6.92
CA VAL A 487 8.54 -13.22 -7.63
C VAL A 487 9.26 -14.53 -7.88
N ALA A 488 9.72 -14.73 -9.12
CA ALA A 488 10.81 -15.62 -9.48
C ALA A 488 11.77 -14.90 -10.43
N SER A 489 13.08 -15.20 -10.35
CA SER A 489 14.09 -14.43 -11.07
C SER A 489 14.97 -15.27 -11.97
N ALA A 490 15.17 -14.77 -13.18
CA ALA A 490 16.11 -15.31 -14.15
C ALA A 490 17.58 -15.15 -13.72
N VAL A 491 17.86 -14.36 -12.69
CA VAL A 491 19.19 -14.33 -12.05
C VAL A 491 19.55 -15.71 -11.47
N LYS A 492 18.57 -16.42 -10.87
CA LYS A 492 18.75 -17.78 -10.34
C LYS A 492 18.40 -18.85 -11.37
N ILE A 493 17.42 -18.60 -12.28
CA ILE A 493 16.87 -19.56 -13.21
C ILE A 493 16.99 -19.01 -14.64
N ASN A 494 18.18 -19.04 -15.20
CA ASN A 494 18.42 -18.55 -16.56
C ASN A 494 17.96 -19.58 -17.61
N ASN A 495 16.64 -19.79 -17.71
CA ASN A 495 16.04 -20.80 -18.60
C ASN A 495 14.77 -20.24 -19.27
N PRO A 496 14.81 -19.98 -20.59
CA PRO A 496 13.67 -19.40 -21.30
C PRO A 496 12.43 -20.28 -21.29
N SER A 497 12.58 -21.63 -21.36
CA SER A 497 11.43 -22.55 -21.29
C SER A 497 10.72 -22.47 -19.95
N ALA A 498 11.47 -22.31 -18.86
CA ALA A 498 10.92 -22.12 -17.51
C ALA A 498 10.09 -20.84 -17.44
N PHE A 499 10.64 -19.72 -17.92
CA PHE A 499 9.96 -18.42 -17.84
C PHE A 499 8.78 -18.29 -18.81
N VAL A 500 8.80 -18.95 -19.95
CA VAL A 500 7.61 -19.08 -20.83
C VAL A 500 6.45 -19.74 -20.08
N LEU A 501 6.70 -20.87 -19.41
CA LEU A 501 5.66 -21.56 -18.63
C LEU A 501 5.21 -20.72 -17.42
N TRP A 502 6.15 -20.05 -16.74
CA TRP A 502 5.88 -19.15 -15.62
C TRP A 502 4.96 -18.00 -16.02
N GLN A 503 5.24 -17.33 -17.13
CA GLN A 503 4.41 -16.25 -17.63
C GLN A 503 3.04 -16.73 -18.13
N ASN A 504 2.99 -17.85 -18.85
CA ASN A 504 1.73 -18.43 -19.33
C ASN A 504 0.81 -18.86 -18.16
N MET A 505 1.36 -19.27 -17.03
CA MET A 505 0.61 -19.52 -15.80
C MET A 505 -0.10 -18.25 -15.31
N PHE A 506 0.61 -17.13 -15.17
CA PHE A 506 -0.01 -15.87 -14.77
C PHE A 506 -1.04 -15.36 -15.77
N GLN A 507 -0.80 -15.55 -17.08
CA GLN A 507 -1.78 -15.20 -18.12
C GLN A 507 -3.07 -16.02 -17.98
N LYS A 508 -2.95 -17.30 -17.66
CA LYS A 508 -4.07 -18.19 -17.42
C LYS A 508 -4.88 -17.75 -16.19
N ASP A 509 -4.18 -17.45 -15.10
CA ASP A 509 -4.79 -17.29 -13.78
C ASP A 509 -5.10 -15.82 -13.41
N ALA A 510 -4.75 -14.86 -14.28
CA ALA A 510 -4.94 -13.40 -14.05
C ALA A 510 -6.37 -13.01 -13.63
N PHE A 511 -7.38 -13.73 -14.11
CA PHE A 511 -8.80 -13.52 -13.81
C PHE A 511 -9.45 -14.78 -13.19
N GLY A 512 -8.62 -15.68 -12.68
CA GLY A 512 -9.05 -16.90 -11.99
C GLY A 512 -9.30 -16.68 -10.50
N ASN A 513 -9.23 -17.76 -9.75
CA ASN A 513 -9.30 -17.71 -8.29
C ASN A 513 -7.90 -17.69 -7.68
N PHE A 514 -7.68 -16.85 -6.68
CA PHE A 514 -6.39 -16.72 -5.99
C PHE A 514 -5.91 -18.05 -5.37
N SER A 515 -6.82 -18.90 -4.89
CA SER A 515 -6.46 -20.23 -4.38
C SER A 515 -5.85 -21.12 -5.47
N THR A 516 -6.37 -21.04 -6.70
CA THR A 516 -5.83 -21.75 -7.86
C THR A 516 -4.45 -21.21 -8.22
N LEU A 517 -4.31 -19.88 -8.31
CA LEU A 517 -3.03 -19.23 -8.57
C LEU A 517 -1.98 -19.61 -7.53
N LEU A 518 -2.32 -19.56 -6.24
CA LEU A 518 -1.42 -19.94 -5.16
C LEU A 518 -0.95 -21.40 -5.28
N THR A 519 -1.86 -22.29 -5.67
CA THR A 519 -1.54 -23.70 -5.91
C THR A 519 -0.63 -23.87 -7.12
N ASP A 520 -0.93 -23.21 -8.25
CA ASP A 520 -0.14 -23.29 -9.47
C ASP A 520 1.26 -22.71 -9.28
N VAL A 521 1.38 -21.61 -8.54
CA VAL A 521 2.68 -21.02 -8.13
C VAL A 521 3.47 -21.98 -7.25
N THR A 522 2.83 -22.56 -6.23
CA THR A 522 3.47 -23.51 -5.30
C THR A 522 4.02 -24.72 -6.02
N LEU A 523 3.23 -25.30 -6.94
CA LEU A 523 3.60 -26.50 -7.69
C LEU A 523 4.46 -26.20 -8.92
N SER A 524 4.68 -24.94 -9.27
CA SER A 524 5.58 -24.59 -10.38
C SER A 524 7.02 -24.98 -10.06
N PRO A 525 7.70 -25.74 -10.92
CA PRO A 525 9.12 -26.03 -10.75
C PRO A 525 10.00 -24.77 -10.77
N VAL A 526 9.52 -23.66 -11.35
CA VAL A 526 10.20 -22.37 -11.33
C VAL A 526 10.26 -21.85 -9.90
N MET A 527 9.13 -21.79 -9.21
CA MET A 527 9.06 -21.41 -7.82
C MET A 527 9.82 -22.39 -6.92
N GLY A 528 9.60 -23.70 -7.16
CA GLY A 528 10.30 -24.77 -6.44
C GLY A 528 11.84 -24.63 -6.52
N ARG A 529 12.38 -24.22 -7.66
CA ARG A 529 13.80 -23.94 -7.85
C ARG A 529 14.22 -22.59 -7.25
N TYR A 530 13.36 -21.59 -7.38
CA TYR A 530 13.67 -20.25 -6.91
C TYR A 530 13.77 -20.16 -5.38
N LEU A 531 12.86 -20.78 -4.67
CA LEU A 531 12.81 -20.77 -3.20
C LEU A 531 13.14 -22.15 -2.56
N ASP A 532 13.83 -23.03 -3.29
CA ASP A 532 14.42 -24.28 -2.81
C ASP A 532 13.41 -25.27 -2.22
N MET A 533 12.15 -25.21 -2.65
CA MET A 533 11.12 -26.21 -2.32
C MET A 533 11.32 -27.52 -3.09
N VAL A 534 11.81 -27.44 -4.33
CA VAL A 534 12.08 -28.64 -5.14
C VAL A 534 13.20 -29.46 -4.51
N ASN A 535 13.01 -30.76 -4.38
CA ASN A 535 13.93 -31.70 -3.75
C ASN A 535 14.17 -31.46 -2.23
N ASN A 536 13.27 -30.69 -1.58
CA ASN A 536 13.26 -30.55 -0.15
C ASN A 536 12.82 -31.88 0.50
N ASP A 537 13.72 -32.47 1.29
CA ASP A 537 13.56 -33.80 1.87
C ASP A 537 13.13 -33.71 3.33
N LYS A 538 12.46 -34.74 3.83
CA LYS A 538 12.12 -34.87 5.25
C LYS A 538 13.36 -34.82 6.14
N PRO A 539 13.23 -34.56 7.43
CA PRO A 539 14.37 -34.56 8.36
C PRO A 539 15.11 -35.90 8.35
N ASP A 540 16.43 -35.85 8.41
CA ASP A 540 17.28 -37.02 8.60
C ASP A 540 18.14 -36.83 9.87
N PRO A 541 17.79 -37.49 10.97
CA PRO A 541 18.53 -37.37 12.22
C PRO A 541 19.96 -37.92 12.16
N THR A 542 20.29 -38.73 11.14
CA THR A 542 21.61 -39.29 10.95
C THR A 542 22.57 -38.27 10.37
N THR A 543 22.11 -37.46 9.46
CA THR A 543 22.91 -36.41 8.80
C THR A 543 22.70 -35.03 9.40
N GLY A 544 21.70 -34.83 10.27
CA GLY A 544 21.28 -33.55 10.80
C GLY A 544 20.54 -32.67 9.76
N GLN A 545 20.12 -33.23 8.63
CA GLN A 545 19.34 -32.50 7.62
C GLN A 545 17.99 -32.10 8.17
N THR A 546 17.64 -30.82 7.99
CA THR A 546 16.32 -30.27 8.29
C THR A 546 15.65 -29.80 7.00
N PRO A 547 14.32 -29.75 6.93
CA PRO A 547 13.59 -29.18 5.81
C PRO A 547 13.97 -27.73 5.54
N ASN A 548 14.00 -27.34 4.29
CA ASN A 548 14.28 -25.97 3.89
C ASN A 548 13.06 -25.05 4.14
N GLU A 549 13.26 -23.97 4.88
CA GLU A 549 12.22 -23.02 5.28
C GLU A 549 11.92 -21.92 4.25
N ASN A 550 12.77 -21.79 3.22
CA ASN A 550 12.75 -20.60 2.34
C ASN A 550 11.36 -20.40 1.71
N TYR A 551 10.83 -21.43 1.03
CA TYR A 551 9.49 -21.34 0.44
C TYR A 551 8.39 -21.15 1.51
N ALA A 552 8.48 -21.85 2.64
CA ALA A 552 7.52 -21.73 3.73
C ALA A 552 7.43 -20.30 4.26
N ARG A 553 8.55 -19.63 4.41
CA ARG A 553 8.62 -18.23 4.83
C ARG A 553 8.01 -17.30 3.79
N GLU A 554 8.43 -17.42 2.53
CA GLU A 554 8.04 -16.47 1.50
C GLU A 554 6.57 -16.64 1.05
N VAL A 555 6.02 -17.85 1.05
CA VAL A 555 4.61 -18.05 0.73
C VAL A 555 3.68 -17.36 1.74
N MET A 556 4.08 -17.29 3.00
CA MET A 556 3.35 -16.56 4.04
C MET A 556 3.68 -15.07 4.00
N GLN A 557 4.96 -14.71 4.04
CA GLN A 557 5.42 -13.34 4.19
C GLN A 557 5.12 -12.44 2.99
N LEU A 558 5.48 -12.90 1.76
CA LEU A 558 5.43 -12.07 0.57
C LEU A 558 4.22 -12.36 -0.31
N PHE A 559 3.74 -13.62 -0.35
CA PHE A 559 2.78 -14.04 -1.37
C PHE A 559 1.34 -14.12 -0.85
N SER A 560 1.10 -14.02 0.48
CA SER A 560 -0.26 -14.27 0.97
C SER A 560 -0.73 -13.46 2.18
N ILE A 561 -0.01 -13.42 3.30
CA ILE A 561 -0.54 -12.89 4.56
C ILE A 561 0.28 -11.77 5.20
N GLY A 562 1.57 -11.63 4.83
CA GLY A 562 2.46 -10.64 5.46
C GLY A 562 2.92 -11.02 6.86
N LEU A 563 3.73 -10.13 7.46
CA LEU A 563 4.33 -10.35 8.78
C LEU A 563 3.38 -10.06 9.95
N GLU A 564 2.46 -9.11 9.75
CA GLU A 564 1.62 -8.56 10.81
C GLU A 564 0.15 -8.85 10.56
N GLN A 565 -0.62 -9.08 11.62
CA GLN A 565 -2.08 -9.21 11.54
C GLN A 565 -2.68 -7.90 11.00
N LEU A 566 -3.62 -8.03 10.06
CA LEU A 566 -4.27 -6.90 9.42
C LEU A 566 -5.75 -6.83 9.80
N ASN A 567 -6.24 -5.61 9.92
CA ASN A 567 -7.66 -5.32 9.84
C ASN A 567 -8.18 -5.52 8.40
N PRO A 568 -9.49 -5.63 8.18
CA PRO A 568 -10.05 -5.78 6.83
C PRO A 568 -9.68 -4.65 5.87
N ASP A 569 -9.34 -3.47 6.37
CA ASP A 569 -8.89 -2.29 5.63
C ASP A 569 -7.38 -2.24 5.37
N GLY A 570 -6.65 -3.31 5.69
CA GLY A 570 -5.21 -3.40 5.49
C GLY A 570 -4.36 -2.68 6.53
N THR A 571 -4.95 -2.02 7.53
CA THR A 571 -4.22 -1.46 8.66
C THR A 571 -3.76 -2.57 9.62
N GLN A 572 -2.63 -2.36 10.31
CA GLN A 572 -2.10 -3.34 11.25
C GLN A 572 -2.98 -3.46 12.49
N GLN A 573 -3.20 -4.69 12.96
CA GLN A 573 -3.81 -4.94 14.26
C GLN A 573 -2.78 -4.75 15.35
N LEU A 574 -3.21 -4.10 16.43
CA LEU A 574 -2.37 -3.81 17.58
C LEU A 574 -2.85 -4.61 18.80
N ASP A 575 -1.89 -5.09 19.60
CA ASP A 575 -2.18 -5.70 20.89
C ASP A 575 -2.62 -4.65 21.93
N GLY A 576 -2.96 -5.09 23.15
CA GLY A 576 -3.37 -4.18 24.24
C GLY A 576 -2.28 -3.20 24.70
N SER A 577 -1.05 -3.35 24.20
CA SER A 577 0.10 -2.48 24.49
C SER A 577 0.46 -1.56 23.32
N GLY A 578 -0.27 -1.66 22.19
CA GLY A 578 -0.05 -0.88 20.99
C GLY A 578 1.05 -1.41 20.06
N ASN A 579 1.52 -2.66 20.23
CA ASN A 579 2.46 -3.30 19.31
C ASN A 579 1.71 -4.06 18.23
N THR A 580 2.32 -4.19 17.06
CA THR A 580 1.81 -5.05 15.99
C THR A 580 1.77 -6.51 16.43
N ILE A 581 0.83 -7.26 15.91
CA ILE A 581 0.63 -8.67 16.22
C ILE A 581 1.17 -9.50 15.06
N PRO A 582 2.22 -10.33 15.26
CA PRO A 582 2.74 -11.16 14.20
C PRO A 582 1.69 -12.17 13.69
N THR A 583 1.72 -12.44 12.38
CA THR A 583 0.83 -13.43 11.75
C THR A 583 1.19 -14.87 12.09
N TYR A 584 2.46 -15.14 12.31
CA TYR A 584 2.99 -16.49 12.55
C TYR A 584 4.26 -16.44 13.41
N THR A 585 4.67 -17.59 13.91
CA THR A 585 5.89 -17.81 14.70
C THR A 585 6.91 -18.64 13.92
N GLN A 586 8.10 -18.82 14.44
CA GLN A 586 9.12 -19.70 13.87
C GLN A 586 8.60 -21.16 13.81
N ASP A 587 7.91 -21.63 14.84
CA ASP A 587 7.33 -22.99 14.86
C ASP A 587 6.31 -23.19 13.71
N THR A 588 5.58 -22.14 13.33
CA THR A 588 4.67 -22.17 12.18
C THR A 588 5.45 -22.29 10.87
N ILE A 589 6.56 -21.54 10.73
CA ILE A 589 7.43 -21.64 9.54
C ILE A 589 7.98 -23.06 9.41
N GLU A 590 8.47 -23.65 10.50
CA GLU A 590 8.95 -25.03 10.54
C GLU A 590 7.85 -26.01 10.16
N GLY A 591 6.62 -25.84 10.67
CA GLY A 591 5.47 -26.65 10.34
C GLY A 591 5.16 -26.65 8.83
N PHE A 592 5.19 -25.46 8.20
CA PHE A 592 5.03 -25.34 6.75
C PHE A 592 6.24 -25.90 5.98
N ALA A 593 7.47 -25.73 6.46
CA ALA A 593 8.65 -26.29 5.82
C ALA A 593 8.60 -27.83 5.78
N HIS A 594 8.14 -28.46 6.85
CA HIS A 594 7.89 -29.91 6.93
C HIS A 594 6.74 -30.33 5.96
N THR A 595 5.71 -29.49 5.83
CA THR A 595 4.60 -29.72 4.90
C THR A 595 5.05 -29.72 3.43
N PHE A 596 6.03 -28.87 3.08
CA PHE A 596 6.53 -28.73 1.70
C PHE A 596 7.66 -29.69 1.35
N THR A 597 7.89 -30.75 2.13
CA THR A 597 8.85 -31.81 1.81
C THR A 597 8.28 -32.83 0.81
N GLY A 598 9.16 -33.54 0.12
CA GLY A 598 8.79 -34.65 -0.78
C GLY A 598 8.42 -34.23 -2.20
N TRP A 599 8.63 -32.98 -2.62
CA TRP A 599 8.35 -32.50 -3.97
C TRP A 599 9.62 -32.50 -4.84
N THR A 600 9.49 -32.93 -6.11
CA THR A 600 10.59 -32.93 -7.09
C THR A 600 10.13 -32.43 -8.45
N TYR A 601 11.08 -32.19 -9.36
CA TYR A 601 10.76 -31.83 -10.74
C TYR A 601 9.85 -32.84 -11.42
N PRO A 602 8.99 -32.43 -12.37
CA PRO A 602 8.21 -33.37 -13.17
C PRO A 602 9.13 -34.26 -13.99
N THR A 603 8.63 -35.44 -14.31
CA THR A 603 9.38 -36.43 -15.09
C THR A 603 9.45 -36.01 -16.56
N LYS A 604 10.65 -36.01 -17.14
CA LYS A 604 10.81 -35.80 -18.60
C LYS A 604 10.08 -36.85 -19.38
N PRO A 605 9.49 -36.52 -20.53
CA PRO A 605 8.84 -37.52 -21.40
C PRO A 605 9.76 -38.71 -21.68
N GLY A 606 9.26 -39.92 -21.45
CA GLY A 606 10.00 -41.17 -21.64
C GLY A 606 10.96 -41.57 -20.52
N ALA A 607 11.11 -40.77 -19.47
CA ALA A 607 11.91 -41.12 -18.30
C ALA A 607 11.06 -41.80 -17.19
N THR A 608 11.71 -42.55 -16.31
CA THR A 608 11.06 -43.10 -15.10
C THR A 608 11.09 -42.07 -13.98
N ALA A 609 9.96 -41.84 -13.29
CA ALA A 609 9.84 -40.96 -12.15
C ALA A 609 10.71 -41.43 -10.97
N ARG A 610 11.41 -40.54 -10.34
CA ARG A 610 12.23 -40.74 -9.12
C ARG A 610 12.27 -39.48 -8.31
N PHE A 611 12.53 -39.56 -7.02
CA PHE A 611 12.87 -38.39 -6.24
C PHE A 611 14.21 -37.82 -6.74
N ARG A 612 14.35 -36.50 -6.76
CA ARG A 612 15.45 -35.77 -7.39
C ARG A 612 15.54 -36.06 -8.90
N ASN A 613 14.40 -35.95 -9.59
CA ASN A 613 14.39 -35.90 -11.04
C ASN A 613 15.35 -34.82 -11.58
N PRO A 614 15.97 -35.03 -12.73
CA PRO A 614 16.71 -33.99 -13.44
C PRO A 614 15.83 -32.77 -13.69
N GLU A 615 16.42 -31.60 -13.64
CA GLU A 615 15.75 -30.31 -13.87
C GLU A 615 14.94 -30.34 -15.16
N TYR A 616 13.63 -30.05 -15.02
CA TYR A 616 12.65 -30.00 -16.09
C TYR A 616 11.45 -29.16 -15.65
N TYR A 617 10.93 -28.31 -16.54
CA TYR A 617 9.88 -27.34 -16.22
C TYR A 617 8.54 -27.66 -16.90
N GLY A 618 8.45 -28.73 -17.71
CA GLY A 618 7.27 -29.04 -18.50
C GLY A 618 6.14 -29.72 -17.71
N GLY A 619 5.64 -29.06 -16.69
CA GLY A 619 4.53 -29.50 -15.84
C GLY A 619 4.73 -29.14 -14.38
N PRO A 620 3.77 -29.41 -13.50
CA PRO A 620 3.89 -29.17 -12.07
C PRO A 620 4.90 -30.14 -11.43
N MET A 621 5.47 -29.75 -10.28
CA MET A 621 6.24 -30.66 -9.43
C MET A 621 5.40 -31.87 -9.05
N ILE A 622 6.06 -33.00 -8.82
CA ILE A 622 5.42 -34.28 -8.49
C ILE A 622 5.77 -34.72 -7.08
N PRO A 623 4.81 -35.36 -6.37
CA PRO A 623 4.99 -35.78 -4.98
C PRO A 623 5.71 -37.12 -4.87
N PHE A 624 6.45 -37.30 -3.75
CA PHE A 624 7.05 -38.55 -3.32
C PHE A 624 6.87 -38.71 -1.81
N ASP A 625 5.87 -39.49 -1.39
CA ASP A 625 5.54 -39.69 0.04
C ASP A 625 6.70 -40.29 0.85
N SER A 626 7.58 -41.09 0.23
CA SER A 626 8.76 -41.66 0.89
C SER A 626 9.77 -40.61 1.35
N HIS A 627 9.70 -39.40 0.78
CA HIS A 627 10.54 -38.25 1.09
C HIS A 627 9.78 -37.13 1.81
N HIS A 628 8.50 -37.36 2.07
CA HIS A 628 7.67 -36.44 2.84
C HIS A 628 7.80 -36.67 4.33
N ASP A 629 7.78 -35.61 5.10
CA ASP A 629 7.68 -35.69 6.55
C ASP A 629 6.26 -36.07 6.97
N THR A 630 6.15 -37.20 7.66
CA THR A 630 4.88 -37.72 8.16
C THR A 630 4.58 -37.34 9.61
N GLY A 631 5.40 -36.49 10.25
CA GLY A 631 5.15 -35.93 11.56
C GLY A 631 3.93 -35.01 11.60
N ALA A 632 3.44 -34.70 12.81
CA ALA A 632 2.42 -33.66 12.98
C ALA A 632 3.03 -32.29 12.66
N LYS A 633 2.26 -31.37 12.05
CA LYS A 633 2.75 -30.08 11.57
C LYS A 633 1.85 -28.95 12.08
N LEU A 634 2.47 -27.97 12.75
CA LEU A 634 1.76 -26.77 13.20
C LEU A 634 1.62 -25.78 12.04
N LEU A 635 0.39 -25.38 11.75
CA LEU A 635 0.05 -24.37 10.74
C LEU A 635 -0.48 -23.08 11.38
N LEU A 636 -0.95 -22.16 10.55
CA LEU A 636 -1.53 -20.89 10.99
C LEU A 636 -2.73 -21.09 11.90
N ASN A 637 -2.94 -20.14 12.82
CA ASN A 637 -4.05 -20.10 13.76
C ASN A 637 -4.11 -21.33 14.71
N GLY A 638 -2.96 -21.96 14.98
CA GLY A 638 -2.87 -23.13 15.87
C GLY A 638 -3.45 -24.41 15.28
N VAL A 639 -3.75 -24.43 13.99
CA VAL A 639 -4.17 -25.66 13.28
C VAL A 639 -2.98 -26.61 13.22
N THR A 640 -3.22 -27.89 13.57
CA THR A 640 -2.18 -28.92 13.49
C THR A 640 -2.63 -30.01 12.52
N LEU A 641 -1.86 -30.26 11.48
CA LEU A 641 -2.03 -31.46 10.65
C LEU A 641 -1.63 -32.68 11.44
N PRO A 642 -2.44 -33.73 11.46
CA PRO A 642 -2.10 -34.97 12.17
C PRO A 642 -0.93 -35.70 11.49
N ALA A 643 -0.21 -36.50 12.27
CA ALA A 643 0.82 -37.36 11.72
C ALA A 643 0.22 -38.41 10.76
N GLY A 644 1.03 -38.83 9.78
CA GLY A 644 0.65 -39.83 8.78
C GLY A 644 0.07 -39.27 7.49
N GLY A 645 0.14 -37.93 7.29
CA GLY A 645 -0.28 -37.26 6.06
C GLY A 645 0.55 -37.66 4.82
N THR A 646 0.04 -37.40 3.63
CA THR A 646 0.72 -37.57 2.35
C THR A 646 1.23 -36.23 1.83
N THR A 647 2.25 -36.25 0.97
CA THR A 647 2.83 -35.05 0.34
C THR A 647 1.75 -34.17 -0.27
N GLN A 648 0.81 -34.74 -1.03
CA GLN A 648 -0.27 -33.98 -1.69
C GLN A 648 -1.34 -33.53 -0.71
N GLY A 649 -1.71 -34.38 0.25
CA GLY A 649 -2.76 -34.07 1.23
C GLY A 649 -2.36 -32.92 2.15
N ASP A 650 -1.15 -32.96 2.68
CA ASP A 650 -0.63 -31.91 3.59
C ASP A 650 -0.43 -30.58 2.87
N LEU A 651 0.09 -30.60 1.63
CA LEU A 651 0.19 -29.40 0.81
C LEU A 651 -1.20 -28.77 0.56
N THR A 652 -2.18 -29.56 0.20
CA THR A 652 -3.54 -29.07 -0.06
C THR A 652 -4.14 -28.43 1.20
N ALA A 653 -3.99 -29.09 2.36
CA ALA A 653 -4.46 -28.57 3.64
C ALA A 653 -3.72 -27.28 4.06
N ALA A 654 -2.42 -27.21 3.82
CA ALA A 654 -1.62 -26.03 4.14
C ALA A 654 -1.98 -24.83 3.26
N LEU A 655 -2.13 -25.02 1.96
CA LEU A 655 -2.56 -23.93 1.06
C LEU A 655 -3.98 -23.46 1.36
N GLN A 656 -4.88 -24.37 1.74
CA GLN A 656 -6.23 -24.01 2.20
C GLN A 656 -6.19 -23.25 3.52
N ASN A 657 -5.29 -23.62 4.44
CA ASN A 657 -5.07 -22.91 5.71
C ASN A 657 -4.57 -21.48 5.47
N ILE A 658 -3.61 -21.29 4.56
CA ILE A 658 -3.16 -19.95 4.12
C ILE A 658 -4.33 -19.20 3.48
N PHE A 659 -4.99 -19.76 2.47
CA PHE A 659 -6.05 -19.08 1.72
C PHE A 659 -7.20 -18.61 2.61
N ASN A 660 -7.52 -19.36 3.65
CA ASN A 660 -8.57 -19.00 4.61
C ASN A 660 -8.13 -17.97 5.67
N HIS A 661 -6.84 -17.63 5.71
CA HIS A 661 -6.36 -16.64 6.68
C HIS A 661 -7.00 -15.26 6.40
N PRO A 662 -7.44 -14.52 7.44
CA PRO A 662 -8.10 -13.21 7.27
C PRO A 662 -7.27 -12.19 6.51
N ASN A 663 -5.95 -12.23 6.67
CA ASN A 663 -5.03 -11.28 6.04
C ASN A 663 -4.96 -11.37 4.51
N VAL A 664 -5.29 -12.53 3.91
CA VAL A 664 -5.08 -12.71 2.46
C VAL A 664 -5.85 -11.67 1.64
N GLY A 665 -7.10 -11.40 2.03
CA GLY A 665 -7.92 -10.40 1.35
C GLY A 665 -7.28 -9.01 1.35
N PRO A 666 -7.07 -8.38 2.50
CA PRO A 666 -6.48 -7.05 2.58
C PRO A 666 -5.04 -6.99 2.05
N PHE A 667 -4.22 -8.01 2.30
CA PHE A 667 -2.83 -8.03 1.87
C PHE A 667 -2.67 -8.07 0.35
N ILE A 668 -3.41 -8.96 -0.33
CA ILE A 668 -3.36 -9.08 -1.80
C ILE A 668 -4.07 -7.91 -2.48
N SER A 669 -5.19 -7.45 -1.92
CA SER A 669 -5.92 -6.30 -2.45
C SER A 669 -5.05 -5.04 -2.44
N LYS A 670 -4.38 -4.76 -1.33
CA LYS A 670 -3.46 -3.63 -1.22
C LYS A 670 -2.36 -3.70 -2.27
N GLN A 671 -1.66 -4.83 -2.37
CA GLN A 671 -0.58 -5.00 -3.35
C GLN A 671 -1.07 -4.84 -4.80
N LEU A 672 -2.24 -5.37 -5.15
CA LEU A 672 -2.79 -5.20 -6.50
C LEU A 672 -3.17 -3.75 -6.79
N ILE A 673 -3.73 -3.02 -5.81
CA ILE A 673 -3.99 -1.59 -5.95
C ILE A 673 -2.69 -0.83 -6.20
N GLU A 674 -1.64 -1.15 -5.43
CA GLU A 674 -0.32 -0.53 -5.55
C GLU A 674 0.33 -0.77 -6.91
N ARG A 675 0.07 -1.92 -7.54
CA ARG A 675 0.59 -2.26 -8.87
C ARG A 675 -0.23 -1.66 -10.02
N LEU A 676 -1.51 -1.36 -9.81
CA LEU A 676 -2.41 -0.95 -10.88
C LEU A 676 -2.82 0.52 -10.82
N VAL A 677 -2.87 1.14 -9.63
CA VAL A 677 -3.52 2.43 -9.45
C VAL A 677 -2.69 3.44 -8.68
N THR A 678 -2.25 3.13 -7.45
CA THR A 678 -1.58 4.10 -6.58
C THR A 678 -0.71 3.44 -5.52
N SER A 679 0.46 4.01 -5.25
CA SER A 679 1.36 3.51 -4.18
C SER A 679 0.83 3.76 -2.76
N ASN A 680 -0.18 4.64 -2.59
CA ASN A 680 -0.68 5.03 -1.28
C ASN A 680 -2.21 4.92 -1.20
N PRO A 681 -2.77 3.71 -1.33
CA PRO A 681 -4.21 3.52 -1.21
C PRO A 681 -4.69 3.85 0.21
N SER A 682 -5.86 4.47 0.31
CA SER A 682 -6.49 4.68 1.62
C SER A 682 -6.91 3.33 2.24
N PRO A 683 -6.97 3.23 3.59
CA PRO A 683 -7.53 2.06 4.25
C PRO A 683 -8.95 1.72 3.76
N GLU A 684 -9.76 2.72 3.51
CA GLU A 684 -11.13 2.54 3.01
C GLU A 684 -11.14 1.89 1.62
N TYR A 685 -10.24 2.28 0.73
CA TYR A 685 -10.11 1.66 -0.58
C TYR A 685 -9.69 0.21 -0.47
N VAL A 686 -8.64 -0.07 0.32
CA VAL A 686 -8.20 -1.45 0.58
C VAL A 686 -9.34 -2.28 1.17
N GLY A 687 -10.09 -1.74 2.13
CA GLY A 687 -11.22 -2.40 2.77
C GLY A 687 -12.33 -2.78 1.80
N ARG A 688 -12.69 -1.88 0.87
CA ARG A 688 -13.71 -2.16 -0.16
C ARG A 688 -13.27 -3.29 -1.08
N VAL A 689 -12.03 -3.26 -1.55
CA VAL A 689 -11.49 -4.31 -2.44
C VAL A 689 -11.31 -5.63 -1.69
N ALA A 690 -10.85 -5.61 -0.44
CA ALA A 690 -10.71 -6.79 0.40
C ALA A 690 -12.07 -7.46 0.70
N ALA A 691 -13.13 -6.68 0.81
CA ALA A 691 -14.48 -7.21 0.93
C ALA A 691 -14.91 -8.00 -0.32
N VAL A 692 -14.57 -7.49 -1.52
CA VAL A 692 -14.81 -8.22 -2.79
C VAL A 692 -13.93 -9.46 -2.90
N PHE A 693 -12.70 -9.41 -2.39
CA PHE A 693 -11.86 -10.61 -2.30
C PHE A 693 -12.48 -11.66 -1.37
N ALA A 694 -13.06 -11.25 -0.25
CA ALA A 694 -13.69 -12.16 0.71
C ALA A 694 -14.96 -12.80 0.14
N ASP A 695 -15.74 -12.07 -0.63
CA ASP A 695 -16.93 -12.54 -1.33
C ASP A 695 -17.22 -11.65 -2.56
N ASN A 696 -17.20 -12.25 -3.74
CA ASN A 696 -17.48 -11.57 -5.01
C ASN A 696 -18.96 -11.23 -5.25
N GLY A 697 -19.83 -11.39 -4.26
CA GLY A 697 -21.29 -11.22 -4.35
C GLY A 697 -22.04 -12.51 -4.72
N SER A 698 -21.30 -13.61 -4.97
CA SER A 698 -21.86 -14.93 -5.28
C SER A 698 -21.36 -16.02 -4.34
N GLY A 699 -20.78 -15.64 -3.20
CA GLY A 699 -20.22 -16.56 -2.20
C GLY A 699 -18.83 -17.11 -2.59
N VAL A 700 -18.15 -16.49 -3.53
CA VAL A 700 -16.81 -16.95 -3.97
C VAL A 700 -15.73 -16.03 -3.41
N ARG A 701 -14.87 -16.61 -2.56
CA ARG A 701 -13.66 -15.95 -2.06
C ARG A 701 -12.54 -16.03 -3.10
N GLY A 702 -11.75 -14.95 -3.25
CA GLY A 702 -10.53 -14.92 -4.05
C GLY A 702 -10.75 -14.83 -5.56
N ASP A 703 -11.92 -14.38 -6.03
CA ASP A 703 -12.21 -14.12 -7.44
C ASP A 703 -11.43 -12.90 -7.94
N LEU A 704 -10.29 -13.13 -8.61
CA LEU A 704 -9.40 -12.07 -9.10
C LEU A 704 -10.06 -11.19 -10.16
N LYS A 705 -10.99 -11.72 -10.95
CA LYS A 705 -11.75 -10.91 -11.91
C LYS A 705 -12.59 -9.84 -11.20
N ALA A 706 -13.31 -10.25 -10.16
CA ALA A 706 -14.10 -9.34 -9.34
C ALA A 706 -13.22 -8.32 -8.61
N VAL A 707 -12.11 -8.77 -8.05
CA VAL A 707 -11.12 -7.92 -7.36
C VAL A 707 -10.54 -6.86 -8.30
N VAL A 708 -10.09 -7.23 -9.50
CA VAL A 708 -9.57 -6.29 -10.50
C VAL A 708 -10.64 -5.28 -10.94
N SER A 709 -11.87 -5.76 -11.14
CA SER A 709 -12.99 -4.85 -11.46
C SER A 709 -13.24 -3.85 -10.33
N ALA A 710 -13.24 -4.31 -9.07
CA ALA A 710 -13.40 -3.46 -7.90
C ALA A 710 -12.27 -2.43 -7.78
N ILE A 711 -11.02 -2.83 -8.03
CA ILE A 711 -9.86 -1.92 -8.03
C ILE A 711 -10.06 -0.80 -9.06
N LEU A 712 -10.30 -1.14 -10.32
CA LEU A 712 -10.31 -0.17 -11.42
C LEU A 712 -11.54 0.74 -11.43
N LEU A 713 -12.64 0.33 -10.82
CA LEU A 713 -13.88 1.11 -10.77
C LEU A 713 -14.13 1.78 -9.42
N ASP A 714 -13.22 1.60 -8.46
CA ASP A 714 -13.34 2.25 -7.15
C ASP A 714 -13.33 3.78 -7.28
N THR A 715 -14.06 4.43 -6.40
CA THR A 715 -14.14 5.90 -6.41
C THR A 715 -12.80 6.57 -6.19
N GLU A 716 -11.90 5.96 -5.42
CA GLU A 716 -10.56 6.48 -5.22
C GLU A 716 -9.71 6.33 -6.49
N ALA A 717 -9.80 5.23 -7.20
CA ALA A 717 -9.17 5.05 -8.51
C ALA A 717 -9.71 6.04 -9.55
N ARG A 718 -11.01 6.38 -9.45
CA ARG A 718 -11.71 7.29 -10.38
C ARG A 718 -11.70 8.76 -9.96
N ARG A 719 -11.21 9.06 -8.73
CA ARG A 719 -11.21 10.43 -8.18
C ARG A 719 -10.55 11.45 -9.11
N GLY A 720 -9.40 11.15 -9.67
CA GLY A 720 -8.69 12.01 -10.62
C GLY A 720 -9.30 12.07 -12.03
N ASP A 721 -10.42 11.39 -12.29
CA ASP A 721 -11.20 11.54 -13.53
C ASP A 721 -11.80 12.95 -13.61
N ASP A 722 -12.04 13.58 -12.47
CA ASP A 722 -12.18 15.02 -12.29
C ASP A 722 -10.87 15.59 -11.71
N PRO A 723 -10.09 16.36 -12.48
CA PRO A 723 -8.81 16.90 -12.01
C PRO A 723 -8.92 17.75 -10.75
N ALA A 724 -10.08 18.32 -10.47
CA ALA A 724 -10.32 19.12 -9.27
C ALA A 724 -10.37 18.25 -7.98
N GLN A 725 -10.59 16.94 -8.13
CA GLN A 725 -10.67 15.99 -7.02
C GLN A 725 -9.35 15.23 -6.77
N ALA A 726 -8.39 15.33 -7.71
CA ALA A 726 -7.11 14.64 -7.61
C ALA A 726 -6.35 15.04 -6.34
N GLN A 727 -5.73 14.05 -5.70
CA GLN A 727 -4.95 14.24 -4.48
C GLN A 727 -3.45 14.09 -4.76
N PRO A 728 -2.57 14.74 -3.97
CA PRO A 728 -1.12 14.59 -4.13
C PRO A 728 -0.58 13.17 -3.90
N SER A 729 -1.36 12.32 -3.24
CA SER A 729 -1.04 10.92 -2.99
C SER A 729 -1.52 9.97 -4.09
N ASP A 730 -2.27 10.47 -5.08
CA ASP A 730 -2.81 9.64 -6.15
C ASP A 730 -1.70 9.21 -7.12
N GLY A 731 -1.80 7.96 -7.57
CA GLY A 731 -0.92 7.40 -8.58
C GLY A 731 0.40 6.88 -8.03
N HIS A 732 1.31 6.60 -8.94
CA HIS A 732 2.67 6.12 -8.66
C HIS A 732 3.64 6.51 -9.79
N LEU A 733 4.94 6.45 -9.52
CA LEU A 733 5.95 6.66 -10.56
C LEU A 733 5.88 5.52 -11.58
N LYS A 734 5.76 5.85 -12.87
CA LYS A 734 5.81 4.82 -13.92
C LYS A 734 7.08 4.00 -13.81
N GLU A 735 6.94 2.71 -13.59
CA GLU A 735 8.08 1.81 -13.68
C GLU A 735 8.65 1.76 -15.11
N PRO A 736 9.93 1.43 -15.31
CA PRO A 736 10.58 1.51 -16.62
C PRO A 736 9.85 0.80 -17.76
N VAL A 737 9.28 -0.39 -17.51
CA VAL A 737 8.54 -1.11 -18.57
C VAL A 737 7.26 -0.38 -18.96
N LEU A 738 6.56 0.24 -18.00
CA LEU A 738 5.38 1.08 -18.26
C LEU A 738 5.76 2.38 -18.96
N PHE A 739 6.84 3.02 -18.55
CA PHE A 739 7.35 4.21 -19.20
C PHE A 739 7.62 3.96 -20.69
N ILE A 740 8.29 2.84 -21.02
CA ILE A 740 8.61 2.44 -22.40
C ILE A 740 7.32 2.17 -23.20
N THR A 741 6.42 1.36 -22.66
CA THR A 741 5.21 0.95 -23.39
C THR A 741 4.21 2.09 -23.54
N ASN A 742 4.05 2.94 -22.51
CA ASN A 742 3.19 4.13 -22.59
C ASN A 742 3.64 5.08 -23.72
N LEU A 743 4.95 5.36 -23.81
CA LEU A 743 5.49 6.19 -24.89
C LEU A 743 5.22 5.60 -26.27
N LEU A 744 5.50 4.31 -26.44
CA LEU A 744 5.29 3.63 -27.73
C LEU A 744 3.82 3.65 -28.12
N ARG A 745 2.91 3.34 -27.20
CA ARG A 745 1.47 3.34 -27.47
C ARG A 745 0.93 4.73 -27.76
N ALA A 746 1.35 5.77 -27.02
CA ALA A 746 0.97 7.16 -27.27
C ALA A 746 1.41 7.67 -28.64
N MET A 747 2.52 7.17 -29.14
CA MET A 747 3.12 7.51 -30.44
C MET A 747 2.70 6.58 -31.59
N ASN A 748 1.67 5.73 -31.42
CA ASN A 748 1.31 4.67 -32.36
C ASN A 748 2.53 3.82 -32.77
N GLY A 749 3.35 3.48 -31.80
CA GLY A 749 4.59 2.75 -32.00
C GLY A 749 4.35 1.28 -32.33
N MET A 750 5.22 0.73 -33.15
CA MET A 750 5.32 -0.71 -33.45
C MET A 750 6.70 -1.22 -33.07
N SER A 751 6.76 -2.42 -32.49
CA SER A 751 8.02 -3.07 -32.17
C SER A 751 7.83 -4.59 -32.12
N ASP A 752 8.89 -5.32 -32.47
CA ASP A 752 8.99 -6.75 -32.21
C ASP A 752 9.59 -7.08 -30.83
N GLY A 753 9.78 -6.05 -29.99
CA GLY A 753 10.39 -6.14 -28.68
C GLY A 753 11.93 -6.10 -28.67
N ASN A 754 12.57 -6.06 -29.84
CA ASN A 754 14.03 -6.05 -29.93
C ASN A 754 14.63 -4.76 -29.38
N GLY A 755 15.65 -4.88 -28.50
CA GLY A 755 16.33 -3.75 -27.85
C GLY A 755 15.53 -3.04 -26.75
N LEU A 756 14.25 -3.37 -26.52
CA LEU A 756 13.47 -2.75 -25.45
C LEU A 756 13.86 -3.26 -24.06
N SER A 757 14.28 -4.51 -23.95
CA SER A 757 14.82 -5.06 -22.69
C SER A 757 16.11 -4.37 -22.26
N ASP A 758 16.97 -3.99 -23.21
CA ASP A 758 18.21 -3.24 -22.91
C ASP A 758 17.87 -1.85 -22.36
N ARG A 759 16.88 -1.18 -22.96
CA ARG A 759 16.37 0.11 -22.46
C ARG A 759 15.77 0.01 -21.06
N ALA A 760 15.00 -1.04 -20.79
CA ALA A 760 14.49 -1.31 -19.46
C ALA A 760 15.63 -1.61 -18.45
N SER A 761 16.67 -2.33 -18.88
CA SER A 761 17.87 -2.59 -18.09
C SER A 761 18.66 -1.31 -17.76
N ASP A 762 18.82 -0.40 -18.72
CA ASP A 762 19.44 0.92 -18.52
C ASP A 762 18.68 1.74 -17.44
N MET A 763 17.38 1.49 -17.29
CA MET A 763 16.50 2.08 -16.29
C MET A 763 16.37 1.22 -15.03
N LYS A 764 17.16 0.12 -14.87
CA LYS A 764 17.19 -0.80 -13.72
C LYS A 764 16.00 -1.73 -13.56
N GLN A 765 15.26 -2.00 -14.64
CA GLN A 765 14.15 -2.99 -14.63
C GLN A 765 14.21 -3.92 -15.86
N PRO A 766 15.25 -4.76 -16.02
CA PRO A 766 15.23 -5.79 -17.05
C PRO A 766 14.14 -6.84 -16.73
N PRO A 767 13.09 -7.00 -17.55
CA PRO A 767 12.02 -7.95 -17.26
C PRO A 767 12.55 -9.34 -16.91
N PHE A 768 12.00 -9.93 -15.84
CA PHE A 768 12.33 -11.25 -15.28
C PHE A 768 13.68 -11.37 -14.56
N PHE A 769 14.51 -10.35 -14.52
CA PHE A 769 15.80 -10.35 -13.81
C PHE A 769 15.74 -9.55 -12.51
N SER A 770 14.69 -9.73 -11.72
CA SER A 770 14.56 -9.09 -10.40
C SER A 770 15.75 -9.46 -9.50
N PRO A 771 16.40 -8.47 -8.84
CA PRO A 771 17.59 -8.72 -8.02
C PRO A 771 17.30 -9.46 -6.71
N THR A 772 16.10 -9.32 -6.17
CA THR A 772 15.70 -9.87 -4.87
C THR A 772 14.30 -10.50 -4.92
N VAL A 773 13.87 -11.12 -3.82
CA VAL A 773 12.50 -11.60 -3.61
C VAL A 773 11.49 -10.45 -3.49
N PHE A 774 11.94 -9.21 -3.22
CA PHE A 774 11.15 -7.99 -3.24
C PHE A 774 11.00 -7.37 -4.65
N ASN A 775 11.36 -8.10 -5.68
CA ASN A 775 11.36 -7.66 -7.06
C ASN A 775 12.50 -6.65 -7.34
N PHE A 776 12.21 -5.54 -8.03
CA PHE A 776 13.21 -4.52 -8.42
C PHE A 776 13.37 -3.42 -7.38
N TYR A 777 12.41 -3.26 -6.49
CA TYR A 777 12.35 -2.24 -5.44
C TYR A 777 11.51 -2.73 -4.26
N HIS A 778 11.80 -2.20 -3.07
CA HIS A 778 11.09 -2.54 -1.85
C HIS A 778 9.70 -1.89 -1.84
N PRO A 779 8.63 -2.61 -1.46
CA PRO A 779 7.27 -2.08 -1.50
C PRO A 779 7.03 -0.93 -0.49
N ASP A 780 7.83 -0.83 0.54
CA ASP A 780 7.77 0.15 1.61
C ASP A 780 8.78 1.30 1.47
N HIS A 781 9.40 1.44 0.28
CA HIS A 781 10.32 2.55 0.03
C HIS A 781 9.60 3.89 0.13
N VAL A 782 10.07 4.77 1.01
CA VAL A 782 9.51 6.10 1.26
C VAL A 782 10.17 7.14 0.36
N ILE A 783 9.38 7.98 -0.28
CA ILE A 783 9.89 9.10 -1.10
C ILE A 783 10.66 10.06 -0.21
N GLN A 784 11.89 10.39 -0.58
CA GLN A 784 12.77 11.25 0.21
C GLN A 784 12.13 12.61 0.53
N GLY A 785 12.02 12.93 1.80
CA GLY A 785 11.41 14.18 2.28
C GLY A 785 9.88 14.17 2.34
N SER A 786 9.27 13.00 2.21
CA SER A 786 7.83 12.77 2.26
C SER A 786 7.51 11.68 3.30
N THR A 787 6.22 11.48 3.55
CA THR A 787 5.68 10.32 4.28
C THR A 787 5.02 9.31 3.33
N LEU A 788 5.01 9.61 2.03
CA LEU A 788 4.38 8.77 1.00
C LEU A 788 5.33 7.64 0.58
N PHE A 789 4.75 6.48 0.35
CA PHE A 789 5.45 5.39 -0.31
C PHE A 789 5.58 5.68 -1.81
N GLY A 790 6.71 5.31 -2.36
CA GLY A 790 7.01 5.38 -3.78
C GLY A 790 8.03 4.34 -4.15
N PRO A 791 7.64 3.05 -4.21
CA PRO A 791 8.54 1.92 -4.44
C PRO A 791 9.45 2.11 -5.66
N GLU A 792 8.90 2.60 -6.76
CA GLU A 792 9.63 2.79 -8.03
C GLU A 792 10.72 3.87 -7.95
N PHE A 793 10.65 4.76 -6.94
CA PHE A 793 11.69 5.77 -6.72
C PHE A 793 13.01 5.16 -6.24
N GLU A 794 13.01 3.95 -5.69
CA GLU A 794 14.25 3.27 -5.28
C GLU A 794 15.20 3.03 -6.46
N ILE A 795 14.66 2.75 -7.65
CA ILE A 795 15.44 2.58 -8.88
C ILE A 795 15.48 3.86 -9.73
N PHE A 796 14.84 4.94 -9.30
CA PHE A 796 14.82 6.22 -10.00
C PHE A 796 15.87 7.17 -9.42
N ASN A 797 17.00 7.27 -10.08
CA ASN A 797 18.13 8.13 -9.72
C ASN A 797 18.57 8.96 -10.93
N THR A 798 19.59 9.81 -10.75
CA THR A 798 20.09 10.68 -11.81
C THR A 798 20.46 9.92 -13.10
N SER A 799 21.09 8.75 -12.98
CA SER A 799 21.47 7.95 -14.14
C SER A 799 20.25 7.41 -14.87
N THR A 800 19.29 6.82 -14.14
CA THR A 800 18.07 6.25 -14.73
C THR A 800 17.13 7.32 -15.27
N ALA A 801 17.11 8.52 -14.66
CA ALA A 801 16.38 9.67 -15.18
C ALA A 801 16.96 10.12 -16.54
N ILE A 802 18.30 10.15 -16.67
CA ILE A 802 18.97 10.44 -17.97
C ILE A 802 18.64 9.34 -18.98
N SER A 803 18.66 8.06 -18.59
CA SER A 803 18.29 6.95 -19.47
C SER A 803 16.86 7.08 -20.00
N ARG A 804 15.91 7.54 -19.18
CA ARG A 804 14.53 7.83 -19.62
C ARG A 804 14.48 8.94 -20.67
N ILE A 805 15.17 10.07 -20.42
CA ILE A 805 15.21 11.18 -21.36
C ILE A 805 15.90 10.76 -22.68
N ASN A 806 16.97 9.99 -22.61
CA ASN A 806 17.66 9.46 -23.79
C ASN A 806 16.75 8.52 -24.58
N PHE A 807 15.97 7.70 -23.92
CA PHE A 807 14.98 6.83 -24.58
C PHE A 807 13.93 7.64 -25.33
N VAL A 808 13.37 8.70 -24.72
CA VAL A 808 12.43 9.62 -25.41
C VAL A 808 13.10 10.25 -26.64
N ASN A 809 14.35 10.70 -26.49
CA ASN A 809 15.11 11.29 -27.61
C ASN A 809 15.33 10.28 -28.75
N ASP A 810 15.76 9.06 -28.41
CA ASP A 810 15.98 8.02 -29.40
C ASP A 810 14.68 7.63 -30.11
N LEU A 811 13.59 7.53 -29.38
CA LEU A 811 12.28 7.19 -29.93
C LEU A 811 11.76 8.25 -30.91
N VAL A 812 11.95 9.53 -30.58
CA VAL A 812 11.41 10.66 -31.37
C VAL A 812 12.34 11.06 -32.54
N TYR A 813 13.65 11.08 -32.32
CA TYR A 813 14.62 11.66 -33.27
C TYR A 813 15.56 10.67 -33.92
N ASN A 814 15.83 9.54 -33.25
CA ASN A 814 16.78 8.54 -33.71
C ASN A 814 16.07 7.22 -34.00
N GLN A 815 16.66 6.12 -33.57
CA GLN A 815 16.13 4.78 -33.71
C GLN A 815 16.51 3.98 -32.47
N VAL A 816 15.51 3.38 -31.83
CA VAL A 816 15.72 2.50 -30.65
C VAL A 816 16.28 1.16 -31.11
N SER A 817 15.68 0.59 -32.15
CA SER A 817 16.15 -0.59 -32.88
C SER A 817 15.63 -0.52 -34.33
N GLY A 818 16.13 -1.39 -35.20
CA GLY A 818 15.68 -1.42 -36.62
C GLY A 818 14.20 -1.76 -36.80
N THR A 819 13.57 -2.35 -35.79
CA THR A 819 12.18 -2.84 -35.80
C THR A 819 11.23 -2.00 -34.94
N THR A 820 11.77 -1.12 -34.11
CA THR A 820 10.98 -0.20 -33.28
C THR A 820 10.78 1.12 -34.01
N THR A 821 9.55 1.45 -34.36
CA THR A 821 9.18 2.66 -35.09
C THR A 821 8.00 3.37 -34.40
N VAL A 822 7.86 4.68 -34.60
CA VAL A 822 6.71 5.48 -34.16
C VAL A 822 6.02 6.11 -35.34
N ASN A 823 4.71 6.30 -35.25
CA ASN A 823 3.91 6.94 -36.28
C ASN A 823 3.21 8.19 -35.72
N LEU A 824 3.82 9.33 -35.96
CA LEU A 824 3.30 10.63 -35.54
C LEU A 824 2.49 11.33 -36.63
N GLY A 825 2.26 10.68 -37.80
CA GLY A 825 1.64 11.29 -38.98
C GLY A 825 0.27 11.93 -38.70
N GLY A 826 -0.53 11.34 -37.83
CA GLY A 826 -1.84 11.87 -37.44
C GLY A 826 -1.79 13.18 -36.64
N TYR A 827 -0.66 13.51 -36.03
CA TYR A 827 -0.46 14.75 -35.27
C TYR A 827 0.13 15.90 -36.08
N VAL A 828 0.79 15.62 -37.22
CA VAL A 828 1.45 16.63 -38.04
C VAL A 828 0.53 17.73 -38.53
N PRO A 829 -0.72 17.46 -38.98
CA PRO A 829 -1.66 18.52 -39.38
C PRO A 829 -2.01 19.46 -38.21
N LEU A 830 -2.06 18.95 -36.96
CA LEU A 830 -2.38 19.74 -35.77
C LEU A 830 -1.26 20.72 -35.40
N ALA A 831 -0.05 20.46 -35.86
CA ALA A 831 1.11 21.28 -35.54
C ALA A 831 1.08 22.69 -36.15
N ALA A 832 0.19 22.96 -37.09
CA ALA A 832 -0.09 24.31 -37.58
C ALA A 832 -0.61 25.23 -36.46
N ALA A 833 -1.32 24.67 -35.46
CA ALA A 833 -1.83 25.35 -34.27
C ALA A 833 -1.23 24.68 -33.01
N PRO A 834 -0.20 25.24 -32.38
CA PRO A 834 0.53 24.62 -31.27
C PRO A 834 -0.36 24.14 -30.12
N ASP A 835 -1.38 24.90 -29.74
CA ASP A 835 -2.32 24.50 -28.69
C ASP A 835 -3.15 23.25 -29.05
N GLN A 836 -3.54 23.08 -30.32
CA GLN A 836 -4.25 21.88 -30.78
C GLN A 836 -3.33 20.66 -30.71
N LEU A 837 -2.08 20.82 -31.12
CA LEU A 837 -1.08 19.77 -31.01
C LEU A 837 -0.84 19.37 -29.55
N ILE A 838 -0.63 20.35 -28.65
CA ILE A 838 -0.42 20.12 -27.22
C ILE A 838 -1.62 19.38 -26.64
N ASN A 839 -2.85 19.80 -26.93
CA ASN A 839 -4.04 19.13 -26.45
C ASN A 839 -4.13 17.66 -26.90
N ALA A 840 -3.82 17.40 -28.18
CA ALA A 840 -3.85 16.05 -28.74
C ALA A 840 -2.77 15.14 -28.15
N VAL A 841 -1.55 15.65 -27.93
CA VAL A 841 -0.46 14.91 -27.30
C VAL A 841 -0.77 14.71 -25.81
N ALA A 842 -1.28 15.72 -25.12
CA ALA A 842 -1.67 15.62 -23.73
C ALA A 842 -2.77 14.57 -23.51
N ALA A 843 -3.71 14.44 -24.42
CA ALA A 843 -4.80 13.47 -24.30
C ALA A 843 -4.30 12.02 -24.17
N VAL A 844 -3.18 11.67 -24.81
CA VAL A 844 -2.61 10.32 -24.80
C VAL A 844 -1.43 10.16 -23.85
N MET A 845 -0.86 11.25 -23.35
CA MET A 845 0.34 11.21 -22.49
C MET A 845 0.09 11.74 -21.08
N LEU A 846 -0.81 12.67 -20.89
CA LEU A 846 -1.04 13.43 -19.67
C LEU A 846 -2.53 13.51 -19.29
N HIS A 847 -3.35 12.57 -19.73
CA HIS A 847 -4.80 12.52 -19.49
C HIS A 847 -5.52 13.83 -19.88
N GLY A 848 -4.97 14.58 -20.86
CA GLY A 848 -5.47 15.91 -21.23
C GLY A 848 -5.08 17.04 -20.26
N GLN A 849 -4.33 16.72 -19.19
CA GLN A 849 -3.93 17.68 -18.15
C GLN A 849 -2.55 18.26 -18.48
N VAL A 850 -2.46 19.55 -18.70
CA VAL A 850 -1.20 20.27 -18.91
C VAL A 850 -1.18 21.47 -17.99
N SER A 851 -0.22 21.55 -17.08
CA SER A 851 -0.07 22.72 -16.23
C SER A 851 0.15 23.99 -17.07
N THR A 852 -0.27 25.14 -16.56
CA THR A 852 -0.11 26.44 -17.23
C THR A 852 1.35 26.70 -17.62
N ASP A 853 2.29 26.39 -16.70
CA ASP A 853 3.71 26.58 -16.92
C ASP A 853 4.27 25.66 -18.00
N MET A 854 3.88 24.37 -17.97
CA MET A 854 4.26 23.41 -19.00
C MET A 854 3.72 23.84 -20.36
N ARG A 855 2.45 24.23 -20.43
CA ARG A 855 1.83 24.70 -21.68
C ARG A 855 2.58 25.90 -22.24
N SER A 856 2.82 26.92 -21.43
CA SER A 856 3.55 28.11 -21.85
C SER A 856 4.97 27.80 -22.36
N THR A 857 5.66 26.91 -21.65
CA THR A 857 7.01 26.46 -22.03
C THR A 857 7.01 25.73 -23.36
N VAL A 858 6.07 24.77 -23.53
CA VAL A 858 5.98 23.99 -24.78
C VAL A 858 5.55 24.90 -25.94
N VAL A 859 4.55 25.76 -25.78
CA VAL A 859 4.15 26.75 -26.82
C VAL A 859 5.34 27.62 -27.24
N SER A 860 6.08 28.14 -26.26
CA SER A 860 7.27 28.98 -26.55
C SER A 860 8.31 28.21 -27.35
N ALA A 861 8.60 26.95 -26.93
CA ALA A 861 9.57 26.11 -27.64
C ALA A 861 9.12 25.76 -29.07
N LEU A 862 7.83 25.52 -29.28
CA LEU A 862 7.26 25.17 -30.58
C LEU A 862 7.16 26.37 -31.53
N SER A 863 7.02 27.59 -31.03
CA SER A 863 6.83 28.80 -31.83
C SER A 863 8.03 29.11 -32.74
N GLY A 864 9.24 28.76 -32.32
CA GLY A 864 10.47 28.92 -33.10
C GLY A 864 10.69 27.87 -34.21
N ILE A 865 9.82 26.84 -34.27
CA ILE A 865 9.95 25.74 -35.23
C ILE A 865 8.90 25.93 -36.33
N THR A 866 9.35 26.09 -37.58
CA THR A 866 8.44 26.32 -38.71
C THR A 866 7.94 25.04 -39.37
N ASP A 867 8.71 23.96 -39.33
CA ASP A 867 8.34 22.66 -39.88
C ASP A 867 7.40 21.87 -38.94
N ASN A 868 6.24 21.51 -39.45
CA ASN A 868 5.19 20.82 -38.66
C ASN A 868 5.64 19.44 -38.16
N THR A 869 6.43 18.71 -38.93
CA THR A 869 6.95 17.39 -38.48
C THR A 869 7.92 17.55 -37.34
N ARG A 870 8.85 18.52 -37.43
CA ARG A 870 9.78 18.85 -36.35
C ARG A 870 9.05 19.36 -35.11
N ARG A 871 8.01 20.21 -35.33
CA ARG A 871 7.17 20.73 -34.23
C ARG A 871 6.45 19.60 -33.49
N THR A 872 5.88 18.65 -34.25
CA THR A 872 5.25 17.45 -33.67
C THR A 872 6.25 16.63 -32.84
N LYS A 873 7.43 16.35 -33.38
CA LYS A 873 8.50 15.64 -32.67
C LYS A 873 8.91 16.37 -31.39
N ALA A 874 9.06 17.69 -31.45
CA ALA A 874 9.42 18.51 -30.29
C ALA A 874 8.35 18.46 -29.19
N ALA A 875 7.06 18.48 -29.56
CA ALA A 875 5.97 18.35 -28.60
C ALA A 875 6.03 17.01 -27.85
N PHE A 876 6.17 15.89 -28.56
CA PHE A 876 6.32 14.57 -27.94
C PHE A 876 7.56 14.45 -27.06
N TYR A 877 8.69 15.00 -27.53
CA TYR A 877 9.93 15.00 -26.76
C TYR A 877 9.79 15.77 -25.44
N LEU A 878 9.28 17.00 -25.51
CA LEU A 878 9.16 17.86 -24.32
C LEU A 878 8.18 17.28 -23.31
N MET A 879 7.01 16.80 -23.79
CA MET A 879 6.00 16.25 -22.91
C MET A 879 6.42 14.88 -22.37
N GLY A 880 7.03 14.00 -23.16
CA GLY A 880 7.52 12.69 -22.72
C GLY A 880 8.72 12.75 -21.78
N SER A 881 9.49 13.85 -21.84
CA SER A 881 10.62 14.10 -20.92
C SER A 881 10.20 14.84 -19.65
N SER A 882 8.95 15.26 -19.53
CA SER A 882 8.46 16.05 -18.39
C SER A 882 8.26 15.18 -17.13
N SER A 883 8.31 15.83 -15.97
CA SER A 883 7.99 15.19 -14.70
C SER A 883 6.53 14.71 -14.63
N GLN A 884 5.60 15.42 -15.26
CA GLN A 884 4.19 15.03 -15.32
C GLN A 884 3.99 13.66 -16.01
N PHE A 885 4.74 13.39 -17.07
CA PHE A 885 4.65 12.09 -17.76
C PHE A 885 5.26 10.95 -16.95
N GLN A 886 6.17 11.23 -16.02
CA GLN A 886 6.82 10.19 -15.20
C GLN A 886 5.85 9.52 -14.21
N VAL A 887 4.77 10.19 -13.83
CA VAL A 887 3.81 9.70 -12.83
C VAL A 887 2.55 9.20 -13.55
N GLU A 888 2.06 8.07 -13.10
CA GLU A 888 0.75 7.50 -13.43
C GLU A 888 -0.25 8.01 -12.40
N HIS A 889 -1.30 8.69 -12.84
CA HIS A 889 -2.29 9.33 -11.94
C HIS A 889 -3.66 8.64 -11.98
#